data_d3b8b0104658b5e7493b53b9068c10b8
#
_entry.id   d3b8b0104658b5e7493b53b9068c10b8
#
_cell.length_a   1.000
_cell.length_b   1.000
_cell.length_c   1.000
_cell.angle_alpha   90.00
_cell.angle_beta   90.00
_cell.angle_gamma   90.00
#
_symmetry.space_group_name_H-M   'P 1'
#
loop_
_entity.id
_entity.type
_entity.pdbx_description
1 polymer ?
#
loop_
_entity_poly.entity_id
_entity_poly.type
_entity_poly.pdbx_seq_one_letter_code
_entity_poly.pdbx_strand_id
1 'polypeptide(L)'
;VGDAHNIYGRKYVRDEKGRVLSEHYLSFDGTPKATKWGLGMKKFYYDENDNWVKAEYLTVDGKPAYDDADGIGVYVMEYDKYGNVVYALHQDADGKLMLPKKNGVAGIKYIYDQHGFPIEASYLDIDRKACFIPNDGFSKVVRKFDDNGYIINQTFYDVDGNQCLSNDGNSSAKYINDNRGNVQEMWFYGLDGKLNEINEGYAGVKLNYDSIGNIIEYVTYGIDQKPCLKSDGTAGYKAEYNDMNLITKLVNIGVDLSPCKDNNGIVIAARDYDKRGNQIKVSFYDAGGKTLVLSNENIAGWNSVYDDNGNETERSFFDDKNNLTVCAGSCAKWISKFDEQGNETNLRYHNLSGKLMMVNGSAGANYKRDKRGNILEKIEIGTDEQLASGKLIARYKYDKFDNQIEFSVYDRNNKPALNSLDYHKYVCIYNSRNQRIEIEYYGKDGELTSYNNDKYAIQKDEYDERGYIVRTSYYGKDKQLVVSNEGWASSTREYDVLGNVLKQSFFGIDGKPTDPKVMVPEGLCRYDRWGNRIYLAAGDGKGHLIINPKTGWSIQKSEYNSRGKLLSEAYFDENEKPLISRMDGYHKAVISYTSSGNEKEKCYYDIMNKPMLCPDGYFKEVYEYNDNQQAISLSYLGVNGKSIDCKDGYSKIELTYNKDGEMESRKYTNASGRILLTQKWNGKEWVNSSPEPISRNWQQDVRKFNAELPIDFGENTKHLVASSFLVTGSNSCELSFKTPKSKYEMTEAEVNEYFASIKLVVTKIKSESLPSSVVITGILFDSKGRQLRSIRK
;
A
#
# COMPACT_ATOMS: atom_id res chain seq x y z
N VAL A 1 20.84 -6.77 23.02
CA VAL A 1 20.22 -6.20 21.82
C VAL A 1 19.55 -4.90 22.21
N GLY A 2 19.77 -3.81 21.46
CA GLY A 2 19.08 -2.54 21.69
C GLY A 2 17.59 -2.67 21.32
N ASP A 3 16.75 -1.80 21.90
CA ASP A 3 15.35 -1.68 21.47
C ASP A 3 15.24 -1.10 20.04
N ALA A 4 14.02 -0.90 19.54
CA ALA A 4 13.77 -0.33 18.20
C ALA A 4 14.42 1.05 17.95
N HIS A 5 14.91 1.71 18.99
CA HIS A 5 15.63 2.99 18.96
C HIS A 5 17.12 2.84 19.25
N ASN A 6 17.65 1.61 19.24
CA ASN A 6 19.04 1.28 19.62
C ASN A 6 19.40 1.77 21.03
N ILE A 7 18.44 1.74 21.97
CA ILE A 7 18.66 2.02 23.38
C ILE A 7 18.98 0.69 24.07
N TYR A 8 20.13 0.64 24.75
CA TYR A 8 20.66 -0.59 25.35
C TYR A 8 20.46 -0.66 26.86
N GLY A 9 20.14 0.48 27.47
CA GLY A 9 19.93 0.56 28.90
C GLY A 9 19.18 1.83 29.31
N ARG A 10 18.67 1.80 30.55
CA ARG A 10 17.99 2.94 31.15
C ARG A 10 18.51 3.14 32.55
N LYS A 11 18.78 4.40 32.92
CA LYS A 11 19.18 4.82 34.25
C LYS A 11 18.08 5.67 34.86
N TYR A 12 17.65 5.33 36.06
CA TYR A 12 16.61 6.05 36.79
C TYR A 12 17.22 6.85 37.94
N VAL A 13 16.82 8.09 38.07
CA VAL A 13 17.05 8.91 39.28
C VAL A 13 15.75 8.94 40.05
N ARG A 14 15.83 8.66 41.34
CA ARG A 14 14.67 8.57 42.24
C ARG A 14 14.83 9.57 43.39
N ASP A 15 13.72 10.01 43.95
CA ASP A 15 13.70 10.76 45.18
C ASP A 15 13.71 9.86 46.45
N GLU A 16 13.65 10.48 47.62
CA GLU A 16 13.62 9.76 48.91
C GLU A 16 12.39 8.86 49.08
N LYS A 17 11.28 9.15 48.40
CA LYS A 17 10.07 8.29 48.36
C LYS A 17 10.16 7.16 47.38
N GLY A 18 11.25 7.06 46.58
CA GLY A 18 11.45 6.06 45.55
C GLY A 18 10.79 6.39 44.19
N ARG A 19 10.15 7.58 44.05
CA ARG A 19 9.52 8.02 42.79
C ARG A 19 10.59 8.36 41.74
N VAL A 20 10.33 8.04 40.48
CA VAL A 20 11.26 8.31 39.39
C VAL A 20 11.23 9.80 39.03
N LEU A 21 12.29 10.53 39.33
CA LEU A 21 12.46 11.95 38.94
C LEU A 21 12.94 12.09 37.50
N SER A 22 13.78 11.17 37.03
CA SER A 22 14.20 11.13 35.63
C SER A 22 14.59 9.75 35.17
N GLU A 23 14.39 9.48 33.88
CA GLU A 23 14.81 8.30 33.15
C GLU A 23 15.79 8.74 32.07
N HIS A 24 16.99 8.17 32.04
CA HIS A 24 18.04 8.47 31.08
C HIS A 24 18.28 7.28 30.19
N TYR A 25 18.43 7.51 28.90
CA TYR A 25 18.74 6.46 27.93
C TYR A 25 20.24 6.26 27.76
N LEU A 26 20.63 5.02 27.63
CA LEU A 26 22.03 4.62 27.56
C LEU A 26 22.31 3.81 26.28
N SER A 27 23.52 4.00 25.75
CA SER A 27 24.10 3.17 24.70
C SER A 27 24.63 1.85 25.28
N PHE A 28 25.12 0.98 24.40
CA PHE A 28 25.70 -0.32 24.77
C PHE A 28 26.86 -0.19 25.79
N ASP A 29 27.66 0.83 25.69
CA ASP A 29 28.81 1.10 26.61
C ASP A 29 28.40 1.84 27.89
N GLY A 30 27.06 2.06 28.09
CA GLY A 30 26.54 2.75 29.26
C GLY A 30 26.64 4.28 29.20
N THR A 31 27.12 4.86 28.11
CA THR A 31 27.14 6.32 27.93
C THR A 31 25.73 6.85 27.61
N PRO A 32 25.40 8.11 27.96
CA PRO A 32 24.14 8.73 27.61
C PRO A 32 23.90 8.71 26.10
N LYS A 33 22.72 8.29 25.68
CA LYS A 33 22.31 8.19 24.30
C LYS A 33 20.95 8.86 24.08
N ALA A 34 20.76 9.47 22.90
CA ALA A 34 19.44 9.92 22.45
C ALA A 34 18.85 8.95 21.42
N THR A 35 17.51 8.89 21.35
CA THR A 35 16.78 8.28 20.24
C THR A 35 17.04 9.07 18.95
N LYS A 36 16.62 8.53 17.82
CA LYS A 36 16.73 9.24 16.53
C LYS A 36 15.96 10.58 16.48
N TRP A 37 15.03 10.81 17.40
CA TRP A 37 14.30 12.09 17.55
C TRP A 37 14.91 13.02 18.60
N GLY A 38 16.09 12.69 19.11
CA GLY A 38 16.82 13.52 20.04
C GLY A 38 16.47 13.30 21.50
N LEU A 39 15.51 12.43 21.83
CA LEU A 39 15.14 12.13 23.22
C LEU A 39 16.26 11.36 23.92
N GLY A 40 16.87 11.98 24.92
CA GLY A 40 17.93 11.37 25.74
C GLY A 40 17.50 11.13 27.19
N MET A 41 16.45 11.81 27.62
CA MET A 41 15.99 11.76 28.99
C MET A 41 14.52 12.16 29.12
N LYS A 42 13.78 11.55 30.05
CA LYS A 42 12.46 11.99 30.54
C LYS A 42 12.60 12.52 31.95
N LYS A 43 11.92 13.61 32.27
CA LYS A 43 11.87 14.18 33.59
C LYS A 43 10.43 14.23 34.08
N PHE A 44 10.19 13.77 35.31
CA PHE A 44 8.86 13.57 35.86
C PHE A 44 8.62 14.53 37.03
N TYR A 45 7.40 15.01 37.14
CA TYR A 45 6.94 15.92 38.21
C TYR A 45 5.71 15.34 38.87
N TYR A 46 5.57 15.53 40.17
CA TYR A 46 4.54 14.96 40.99
C TYR A 46 3.79 16.03 41.76
N ASP A 47 2.52 15.83 42.00
CA ASP A 47 1.75 16.66 42.92
C ASP A 47 1.94 16.21 44.40
N GLU A 48 1.19 16.85 45.31
CA GLU A 48 1.24 16.56 46.74
C GLU A 48 0.70 15.18 47.13
N ASN A 49 -0.12 14.59 46.27
CA ASN A 49 -0.70 13.24 46.40
C ASN A 49 0.13 12.16 45.74
N ASP A 50 1.37 12.48 45.32
CA ASP A 50 2.28 11.60 44.63
C ASP A 50 1.80 11.15 43.21
N ASN A 51 0.79 11.84 42.66
CA ASN A 51 0.38 11.60 41.26
C ASN A 51 1.39 12.23 40.29
N TRP A 52 1.67 11.56 39.23
CA TRP A 52 2.51 12.01 38.13
C TRP A 52 1.75 13.06 37.29
N VAL A 53 2.09 14.32 37.39
CA VAL A 53 1.34 15.41 36.74
C VAL A 53 1.98 15.92 35.44
N LYS A 54 3.30 15.68 35.24
CA LYS A 54 4.00 16.18 34.07
C LYS A 54 5.20 15.31 33.76
N ALA A 55 5.45 15.05 32.46
CA ALA A 55 6.71 14.54 31.97
C ALA A 55 7.25 15.44 30.86
N GLU A 56 8.49 15.88 31.00
CA GLU A 56 9.23 16.61 29.98
C GLU A 56 10.18 15.67 29.25
N TYR A 57 10.23 15.83 27.95
CA TYR A 57 11.15 15.12 27.09
C TYR A 57 12.34 16.02 26.77
N LEU A 58 13.54 15.51 27.01
CA LEU A 58 14.77 16.30 26.95
C LEU A 58 15.85 15.55 26.18
N THR A 59 16.74 16.31 25.54
CA THR A 59 17.97 15.81 24.97
C THR A 59 18.91 15.32 26.07
N VAL A 60 20.02 14.66 25.70
CA VAL A 60 21.07 14.22 26.64
C VAL A 60 21.63 15.40 27.45
N ASP A 61 21.72 16.60 26.85
CA ASP A 61 22.21 17.82 27.46
C ASP A 61 21.10 18.66 28.14
N GLY A 62 19.91 18.10 28.28
CA GLY A 62 18.81 18.73 29.06
C GLY A 62 18.01 19.77 28.32
N LYS A 63 18.16 19.95 27.01
CA LYS A 63 17.34 20.82 26.18
C LYS A 63 16.02 20.12 25.80
N PRO A 64 14.95 20.89 25.50
CA PRO A 64 13.72 20.32 25.02
C PRO A 64 13.93 19.35 23.83
N ALA A 65 13.29 18.21 23.89
CA ALA A 65 13.29 17.19 22.87
C ALA A 65 11.86 16.67 22.63
N TYR A 66 11.73 15.67 21.77
CA TYR A 66 10.44 15.09 21.43
C TYR A 66 10.50 13.58 21.66
N ASP A 67 9.36 12.97 21.99
CA ASP A 67 9.27 11.53 22.28
C ASP A 67 9.53 10.68 21.05
N ASP A 68 9.00 11.10 19.90
CA ASP A 68 9.12 10.44 18.61
C ASP A 68 8.86 11.41 17.45
N ALA A 69 8.46 10.87 16.28
CA ALA A 69 8.08 11.64 15.11
C ALA A 69 6.79 12.46 15.31
N ASP A 70 6.00 12.17 16.34
CA ASP A 70 4.75 12.88 16.65
C ASP A 70 5.00 14.29 17.20
N GLY A 71 6.19 14.53 17.75
CA GLY A 71 6.64 15.85 18.16
C GLY A 71 6.14 16.28 19.53
N ILE A 72 5.72 15.35 20.40
CA ILE A 72 5.32 15.64 21.77
C ILE A 72 6.55 15.99 22.60
N GLY A 73 6.58 17.18 23.18
CA GLY A 73 7.65 17.62 24.08
C GLY A 73 7.31 17.44 25.56
N VAL A 74 6.03 17.48 25.88
CA VAL A 74 5.54 17.42 27.26
C VAL A 74 4.22 16.67 27.33
N TYR A 75 4.10 15.76 28.27
CA TYR A 75 2.83 15.21 28.72
C TYR A 75 2.36 15.86 30.01
N VAL A 76 1.07 16.17 30.10
CA VAL A 76 0.44 16.72 31.30
C VAL A 76 -0.76 15.86 31.68
N MET A 77 -0.88 15.53 32.98
CA MET A 77 -1.99 14.83 33.57
C MET A 77 -2.68 15.70 34.62
N GLU A 78 -3.99 15.78 34.58
CA GLU A 78 -4.81 16.41 35.60
C GLU A 78 -5.66 15.34 36.29
N TYR A 79 -5.80 15.42 37.60
CA TYR A 79 -6.46 14.37 38.39
C TYR A 79 -7.68 14.92 39.13
N ASP A 80 -8.66 14.10 39.42
CA ASP A 80 -9.73 14.38 40.36
C ASP A 80 -9.26 14.15 41.80
N LYS A 81 -10.14 14.45 42.75
CA LYS A 81 -9.87 14.27 44.18
C LYS A 81 -9.68 12.81 44.61
N TYR A 82 -10.00 11.85 43.73
CA TYR A 82 -9.86 10.41 43.98
C TYR A 82 -8.60 9.84 43.34
N GLY A 83 -7.84 10.67 42.60
CA GLY A 83 -6.63 10.25 41.88
C GLY A 83 -6.88 9.67 40.49
N ASN A 84 -8.09 9.83 39.94
CA ASN A 84 -8.36 9.44 38.57
C ASN A 84 -7.90 10.52 37.59
N VAL A 85 -7.30 10.15 36.47
CA VAL A 85 -6.89 11.07 35.41
C VAL A 85 -8.10 11.66 34.71
N VAL A 86 -8.38 12.95 34.90
CA VAL A 86 -9.48 13.64 34.20
C VAL A 86 -9.06 14.27 32.88
N TYR A 87 -7.78 14.64 32.75
CA TYR A 87 -7.20 15.07 31.47
C TYR A 87 -5.81 14.48 31.28
N ALA A 88 -5.55 13.98 30.07
CA ALA A 88 -4.23 13.63 29.58
C ALA A 88 -3.95 14.49 28.34
N LEU A 89 -2.92 15.34 28.39
CA LEU A 89 -2.70 16.41 27.41
C LEU A 89 -1.31 16.31 26.80
N HIS A 90 -1.22 16.64 25.51
CA HIS A 90 0.01 16.70 24.73
C HIS A 90 0.40 18.15 24.48
N GLN A 91 1.66 18.49 24.79
CA GLN A 91 2.19 19.82 24.57
C GLN A 91 3.50 19.73 23.77
N ASP A 92 3.80 20.81 23.04
CA ASP A 92 5.11 21.01 22.43
C ASP A 92 6.18 21.32 23.49
N ALA A 93 7.39 21.57 23.05
CA ALA A 93 8.50 21.89 23.95
C ALA A 93 8.34 23.24 24.68
N ASP A 94 7.48 24.13 24.17
CA ASP A 94 7.17 25.44 24.78
C ASP A 94 5.98 25.36 25.74
N GLY A 95 5.37 24.18 25.90
CA GLY A 95 4.23 23.96 26.79
C GLY A 95 2.88 24.34 26.20
N LYS A 96 2.78 24.56 24.89
CA LYS A 96 1.51 24.81 24.21
C LYS A 96 0.87 23.48 23.79
N LEU A 97 -0.45 23.38 23.89
CA LEU A 97 -1.18 22.23 23.39
C LEU A 97 -0.90 22.03 21.89
N MET A 98 -0.67 20.80 21.50
CA MET A 98 -0.33 20.42 20.14
C MET A 98 -1.10 19.19 19.66
N LEU A 99 -1.20 19.00 18.35
CA LEU A 99 -1.75 17.80 17.72
C LEU A 99 -0.60 16.91 17.26
N PRO A 100 -0.33 15.78 17.93
CA PRO A 100 0.63 14.77 17.46
C PRO A 100 0.22 14.21 16.09
N LYS A 101 1.18 13.93 15.21
CA LYS A 101 0.92 13.39 13.86
C LYS A 101 0.13 12.10 13.86
N LYS A 102 0.48 11.19 14.77
CA LYS A 102 -0.09 9.85 14.82
C LYS A 102 -1.55 9.86 15.28
N ASN A 103 -1.86 10.63 16.29
CA ASN A 103 -3.16 10.62 16.95
C ASN A 103 -4.03 11.83 16.59
N GLY A 104 -3.44 12.96 16.15
CA GLY A 104 -4.16 14.14 15.72
C GLY A 104 -5.03 14.79 16.80
N VAL A 105 -4.78 14.50 18.09
CA VAL A 105 -5.56 15.04 19.24
C VAL A 105 -4.62 15.64 20.28
N ALA A 106 -4.96 16.82 20.80
CA ALA A 106 -4.18 17.51 21.82
C ALA A 106 -4.34 16.91 23.21
N GLY A 107 -5.35 16.06 23.39
CA GLY A 107 -5.55 15.37 24.64
C GLY A 107 -6.83 14.56 24.72
N ILE A 108 -7.04 13.95 25.88
CA ILE A 108 -8.21 13.13 26.18
C ILE A 108 -8.78 13.61 27.51
N LYS A 109 -10.09 13.78 27.57
CA LYS A 109 -10.85 14.01 28.81
C LYS A 109 -11.58 12.75 29.20
N TYR A 110 -11.49 12.36 30.46
CA TYR A 110 -12.19 11.19 31.01
C TYR A 110 -13.28 11.61 32.01
N ILE A 111 -14.36 10.83 32.06
CA ILE A 111 -15.40 10.88 33.05
C ILE A 111 -15.51 9.49 33.65
N TYR A 112 -15.62 9.43 34.97
CA TYR A 112 -15.66 8.18 35.75
C TYR A 112 -17.02 8.03 36.43
N ASP A 113 -17.43 6.79 36.64
CA ASP A 113 -18.57 6.48 37.52
C ASP A 113 -18.16 6.47 39.00
N GLN A 114 -19.11 6.14 39.86
CA GLN A 114 -18.90 6.06 41.31
C GLN A 114 -17.91 4.95 41.73
N HIS A 115 -17.64 3.99 40.89
CA HIS A 115 -16.71 2.88 41.11
C HIS A 115 -15.29 3.18 40.55
N GLY A 116 -15.11 4.32 39.86
CA GLY A 116 -13.85 4.71 39.25
C GLY A 116 -13.63 4.10 37.87
N PHE A 117 -14.67 3.59 37.18
CA PHE A 117 -14.57 3.11 35.83
C PHE A 117 -14.69 4.27 34.83
N PRO A 118 -13.83 4.37 33.80
CA PRO A 118 -13.83 5.45 32.80
C PRO A 118 -14.98 5.26 31.80
N ILE A 119 -16.18 5.72 32.18
CA ILE A 119 -17.40 5.58 31.40
C ILE A 119 -17.45 6.43 30.15
N GLU A 120 -16.64 7.52 30.09
CA GLU A 120 -16.53 8.35 28.87
C GLU A 120 -15.08 8.76 28.68
N ALA A 121 -14.63 8.73 27.40
CA ALA A 121 -13.39 9.36 26.94
C ALA A 121 -13.71 10.25 25.74
N SER A 122 -13.37 11.56 25.85
CA SER A 122 -13.57 12.56 24.80
C SER A 122 -12.22 13.07 24.30
N TYR A 123 -12.02 13.14 23.01
CA TYR A 123 -10.79 13.62 22.38
C TYR A 123 -10.86 15.12 22.15
N LEU A 124 -9.74 15.82 22.36
CA LEU A 124 -9.65 17.26 22.42
C LEU A 124 -8.67 17.83 21.41
N ASP A 125 -9.04 18.96 20.81
CA ASP A 125 -8.16 19.80 20.00
C ASP A 125 -7.27 20.72 20.87
N ILE A 126 -6.50 21.59 20.21
CA ILE A 126 -5.61 22.57 20.89
C ILE A 126 -6.37 23.63 21.71
N ASP A 127 -7.65 23.84 21.48
CA ASP A 127 -8.54 24.74 22.27
C ASP A 127 -9.28 23.98 23.38
N ARG A 128 -8.96 22.71 23.61
CA ARG A 128 -9.68 21.76 24.48
C ARG A 128 -11.14 21.54 24.10
N LYS A 129 -11.51 21.75 22.83
CA LYS A 129 -12.81 21.41 22.29
C LYS A 129 -12.82 19.97 21.75
N ALA A 130 -13.99 19.38 21.68
CA ALA A 130 -14.17 18.05 21.11
C ALA A 130 -13.67 18.00 19.65
N CYS A 131 -12.86 17.01 19.32
CA CYS A 131 -12.36 16.78 17.97
C CYS A 131 -12.39 15.28 17.62
N PHE A 132 -12.34 14.95 16.34
CA PHE A 132 -12.21 13.57 15.92
C PHE A 132 -10.79 13.05 16.17
N ILE A 133 -10.70 11.79 16.64
CA ILE A 133 -9.45 11.04 16.53
C ILE A 133 -9.35 10.44 15.12
N PRO A 134 -8.31 10.79 14.34
CA PRO A 134 -8.24 10.45 12.93
C PRO A 134 -8.26 8.95 12.66
N ASN A 135 -7.54 8.18 13.47
CA ASN A 135 -7.39 6.73 13.27
C ASN A 135 -8.66 5.95 13.58
N ASP A 136 -9.53 6.48 14.44
CA ASP A 136 -10.72 5.76 14.93
C ASP A 136 -12.03 6.36 14.40
N GLY A 137 -12.02 7.63 13.93
CA GLY A 137 -13.15 8.28 13.25
C GLY A 137 -14.28 8.74 14.16
N PHE A 138 -14.06 8.90 15.46
CA PHE A 138 -15.02 9.43 16.40
C PHE A 138 -14.39 10.46 17.33
N SER A 139 -15.20 11.23 18.03
CA SER A 139 -14.75 12.27 18.98
C SER A 139 -14.86 11.81 20.44
N LYS A 140 -15.80 10.93 20.71
CA LYS A 140 -16.07 10.44 22.05
C LYS A 140 -16.50 8.99 22.02
N VAL A 141 -16.04 8.24 23.01
CA VAL A 141 -16.53 6.88 23.31
C VAL A 141 -17.16 6.84 24.68
N VAL A 142 -18.36 6.25 24.76
CA VAL A 142 -19.08 5.97 26.02
C VAL A 142 -19.09 4.46 26.24
N ARG A 143 -18.72 4.05 27.45
CA ARG A 143 -18.60 2.64 27.84
C ARG A 143 -19.58 2.31 28.96
N LYS A 144 -20.06 1.06 28.95
CA LYS A 144 -20.76 0.45 30.06
C LYS A 144 -19.95 -0.73 30.56
N PHE A 145 -19.91 -0.86 31.86
CA PHE A 145 -19.19 -1.92 32.55
C PHE A 145 -20.19 -2.81 33.30
N ASP A 146 -19.85 -4.06 33.53
CA ASP A 146 -20.53 -4.92 34.46
C ASP A 146 -20.06 -4.67 35.92
N ASP A 147 -20.63 -5.39 36.87
CA ASP A 147 -20.29 -5.25 38.29
C ASP A 147 -18.82 -5.66 38.60
N ASN A 148 -18.16 -6.38 37.72
CA ASN A 148 -16.75 -6.77 37.82
C ASN A 148 -15.79 -5.77 37.16
N GLY A 149 -16.32 -4.75 36.50
CA GLY A 149 -15.54 -3.74 35.78
C GLY A 149 -15.12 -4.16 34.35
N TYR A 150 -15.76 -5.14 33.76
CA TYR A 150 -15.52 -5.53 32.37
C TYR A 150 -16.43 -4.76 31.44
N ILE A 151 -15.89 -4.29 30.30
CA ILE A 151 -16.69 -3.57 29.28
C ILE A 151 -17.72 -4.54 28.68
N ILE A 152 -19.00 -4.16 28.74
CA ILE A 152 -20.12 -4.88 28.12
C ILE A 152 -20.70 -4.14 26.90
N ASN A 153 -20.41 -2.85 26.78
CA ASN A 153 -20.82 -2.03 25.63
C ASN A 153 -19.88 -0.84 25.46
N GLN A 154 -19.61 -0.45 24.22
CA GLN A 154 -19.07 0.85 23.87
C GLN A 154 -19.82 1.45 22.70
N THR A 155 -19.98 2.77 22.70
CA THR A 155 -20.72 3.53 21.68
C THR A 155 -19.93 4.77 21.30
N PHE A 156 -19.86 5.07 20.00
CA PHE A 156 -19.05 6.16 19.44
C PHE A 156 -19.91 7.35 19.09
N TYR A 157 -19.37 8.56 19.30
CA TYR A 157 -20.06 9.82 19.07
C TYR A 157 -19.18 10.81 18.31
N ASP A 158 -19.82 11.64 17.48
CA ASP A 158 -19.18 12.75 16.78
C ASP A 158 -18.96 13.98 17.70
N VAL A 159 -18.43 15.07 17.14
CA VAL A 159 -18.16 16.32 17.86
C VAL A 159 -19.41 17.02 18.36
N ASP A 160 -20.55 16.79 17.74
CA ASP A 160 -21.85 17.36 18.10
C ASP A 160 -22.59 16.49 19.12
N GLY A 161 -22.02 15.36 19.49
CA GLY A 161 -22.60 14.41 20.42
C GLY A 161 -23.64 13.46 19.83
N ASN A 162 -23.74 13.37 18.51
CA ASN A 162 -24.56 12.37 17.82
C ASN A 162 -23.81 11.05 17.70
N GLN A 163 -24.51 9.94 17.77
CA GLN A 163 -23.91 8.62 17.52
C GLN A 163 -23.36 8.58 16.07
N CYS A 164 -22.13 8.09 15.92
CA CYS A 164 -21.45 8.04 14.64
C CYS A 164 -20.78 6.70 14.38
N LEU A 165 -20.37 6.45 13.16
CA LEU A 165 -19.56 5.28 12.80
C LEU A 165 -18.09 5.55 13.12
N SER A 166 -17.40 4.53 13.64
CA SER A 166 -15.94 4.50 13.70
C SER A 166 -15.35 4.29 12.30
N ASN A 167 -14.03 4.42 12.18
CA ASN A 167 -13.34 4.07 10.93
C ASN A 167 -13.48 2.58 10.57
N ASP A 168 -13.72 1.70 11.54
CA ASP A 168 -14.02 0.28 11.29
C ASP A 168 -15.43 0.04 10.73
N GLY A 169 -16.29 1.06 10.73
CA GLY A 169 -17.62 1.01 10.15
C GLY A 169 -18.73 0.65 11.14
N ASN A 170 -18.46 0.53 12.42
CA ASN A 170 -19.48 0.31 13.45
C ASN A 170 -19.72 1.56 14.31
N SER A 171 -20.93 1.72 14.83
CA SER A 171 -21.29 2.81 15.75
C SER A 171 -21.24 2.38 17.21
N SER A 172 -21.30 1.10 17.45
CA SER A 172 -21.16 0.52 18.79
C SER A 172 -20.72 -0.94 18.72
N ALA A 173 -20.19 -1.43 19.86
CA ALA A 173 -19.86 -2.83 20.05
C ALA A 173 -20.42 -3.32 21.40
N LYS A 174 -20.93 -4.56 21.43
CA LYS A 174 -21.34 -5.24 22.66
C LYS A 174 -20.42 -6.42 22.91
N TYR A 175 -20.15 -6.66 24.19
CA TYR A 175 -19.23 -7.71 24.64
C TYR A 175 -19.94 -8.65 25.59
N ILE A 176 -19.63 -9.92 25.50
CA ILE A 176 -19.95 -10.94 26.49
C ILE A 176 -18.61 -11.44 27.01
N ASN A 177 -18.38 -11.30 28.31
CA ASN A 177 -17.15 -11.69 28.96
C ASN A 177 -17.37 -12.95 29.83
N ASP A 178 -16.32 -13.73 29.99
CA ASP A 178 -16.32 -14.79 31.02
C ASP A 178 -16.09 -14.18 32.43
N ASN A 179 -16.10 -15.01 33.43
CA ASN A 179 -15.90 -14.61 34.83
C ASN A 179 -14.46 -14.14 35.16
N ARG A 180 -13.55 -14.23 34.22
CA ARG A 180 -12.16 -13.75 34.31
C ARG A 180 -11.93 -12.47 33.50
N GLY A 181 -12.96 -12.00 32.77
CA GLY A 181 -12.90 -10.83 31.92
C GLY A 181 -12.42 -11.08 30.49
N ASN A 182 -12.26 -12.35 30.09
CA ASN A 182 -11.95 -12.64 28.68
C ASN A 182 -13.21 -12.47 27.86
N VAL A 183 -13.09 -11.76 26.71
CA VAL A 183 -14.20 -11.54 25.77
C VAL A 183 -14.55 -12.85 25.06
N GLN A 184 -15.70 -13.43 25.35
CA GLN A 184 -16.22 -14.62 24.67
C GLN A 184 -16.95 -14.30 23.40
N GLU A 185 -17.65 -13.15 23.34
CA GLU A 185 -18.33 -12.67 22.15
C GLU A 185 -18.17 -11.15 22.02
N MET A 186 -18.01 -10.67 20.79
CA MET A 186 -18.06 -9.27 20.44
C MET A 186 -18.92 -9.10 19.19
N TRP A 187 -19.86 -8.15 19.24
CA TRP A 187 -20.80 -7.88 18.17
C TRP A 187 -20.85 -6.40 17.82
N PHE A 188 -20.78 -6.10 16.52
CA PHE A 188 -20.72 -4.74 15.98
C PHE A 188 -22.07 -4.29 15.44
N TYR A 189 -22.43 -3.05 15.70
CA TYR A 189 -23.73 -2.48 15.34
C TYR A 189 -23.58 -1.19 14.54
N GLY A 190 -24.48 -1.00 13.56
CA GLY A 190 -24.62 0.24 12.80
C GLY A 190 -25.39 1.33 13.55
N LEU A 191 -25.59 2.48 12.90
CA LEU A 191 -26.39 3.60 13.42
C LEU A 191 -27.86 3.24 13.64
N ASP A 192 -28.37 2.27 12.91
CA ASP A 192 -29.75 1.78 13.03
C ASP A 192 -29.92 0.79 14.21
N GLY A 193 -28.86 0.54 14.97
CA GLY A 193 -28.83 -0.39 16.08
C GLY A 193 -28.90 -1.86 15.68
N LYS A 194 -28.77 -2.19 14.40
CA LYS A 194 -28.68 -3.58 13.91
C LYS A 194 -27.23 -3.99 13.76
N LEU A 195 -26.99 -5.31 13.67
CA LEU A 195 -25.69 -5.85 13.35
C LEU A 195 -25.15 -5.24 12.05
N ASN A 196 -23.90 -4.86 12.05
CA ASN A 196 -23.20 -4.23 10.92
C ASN A 196 -21.84 -4.88 10.75
N GLU A 197 -21.49 -5.19 9.52
CA GLU A 197 -20.14 -5.67 9.20
C GLU A 197 -19.14 -4.51 9.32
N ILE A 198 -18.02 -4.79 9.99
CA ILE A 198 -16.86 -3.89 9.98
C ILE A 198 -16.08 -4.03 8.67
N ASN A 199 -15.08 -3.16 8.47
CA ASN A 199 -14.27 -3.14 7.23
C ASN A 199 -13.58 -4.46 6.89
N GLU A 200 -13.30 -5.30 7.89
CA GLU A 200 -12.74 -6.63 7.70
C GLU A 200 -13.74 -7.69 7.20
N GLY A 201 -15.02 -7.31 7.06
CA GLY A 201 -16.06 -8.13 6.44
C GLY A 201 -16.85 -9.04 7.38
N TYR A 202 -16.85 -8.78 8.68
CA TYR A 202 -17.64 -9.53 9.66
C TYR A 202 -18.36 -8.61 10.65
N ALA A 203 -19.43 -9.11 11.26
CA ALA A 203 -20.29 -8.38 12.21
C ALA A 203 -20.10 -8.80 13.67
N GLY A 204 -19.35 -9.86 13.92
CA GLY A 204 -19.04 -10.30 15.25
C GLY A 204 -17.97 -11.38 15.29
N VAL A 205 -17.47 -11.65 16.49
CA VAL A 205 -16.52 -12.74 16.76
C VAL A 205 -16.94 -13.52 18.00
N LYS A 206 -16.61 -14.81 17.99
CA LYS A 206 -16.66 -15.65 19.20
C LYS A 206 -15.30 -16.25 19.47
N LEU A 207 -14.94 -16.26 20.75
CA LEU A 207 -13.64 -16.69 21.23
C LEU A 207 -13.83 -17.73 22.36
N ASN A 208 -13.05 -18.80 22.26
CA ASN A 208 -12.92 -19.77 23.32
C ASN A 208 -11.50 -19.76 23.87
N TYR A 209 -11.37 -19.95 25.17
CA TYR A 209 -10.10 -19.86 25.87
C TYR A 209 -9.79 -21.16 26.61
N ASP A 210 -8.51 -21.43 26.79
CA ASP A 210 -8.06 -22.46 27.71
C ASP A 210 -8.12 -21.97 29.17
N SER A 211 -7.68 -22.82 30.08
CA SER A 211 -7.72 -22.54 31.53
C SER A 211 -6.83 -21.39 31.98
N ILE A 212 -5.83 -20.99 31.16
CA ILE A 212 -4.89 -19.92 31.48
C ILE A 212 -5.12 -18.64 30.66
N GLY A 213 -6.12 -18.65 29.76
CA GLY A 213 -6.54 -17.45 28.98
C GLY A 213 -5.99 -17.35 27.56
N ASN A 214 -5.39 -18.41 27.01
CA ASN A 214 -5.02 -18.44 25.59
C ASN A 214 -6.25 -18.67 24.71
N ILE A 215 -6.35 -18.00 23.59
CA ILE A 215 -7.42 -18.19 22.60
C ILE A 215 -7.20 -19.51 21.86
N ILE A 216 -8.02 -20.51 22.15
CA ILE A 216 -7.97 -21.84 21.50
C ILE A 216 -8.90 -21.93 20.28
N GLU A 217 -9.85 -21.01 20.15
CA GLU A 217 -10.73 -20.91 18.99
C GLU A 217 -11.16 -19.44 18.79
N TYR A 218 -11.11 -18.98 17.55
CA TYR A 218 -11.56 -17.67 17.10
C TYR A 218 -12.42 -17.87 15.86
N VAL A 219 -13.66 -17.35 15.84
CA VAL A 219 -14.59 -17.48 14.71
C VAL A 219 -15.25 -16.15 14.42
N THR A 220 -15.28 -15.73 13.15
CA THR A 220 -15.96 -14.52 12.65
C THR A 220 -17.37 -14.85 12.17
N TYR A 221 -18.30 -13.92 12.36
CA TYR A 221 -19.71 -14.08 12.07
C TYR A 221 -20.24 -12.89 11.25
N GLY A 222 -21.09 -13.17 10.26
CA GLY A 222 -21.78 -12.16 9.48
C GLY A 222 -23.01 -11.56 10.22
N ILE A 223 -23.71 -10.66 9.54
CA ILE A 223 -24.95 -10.03 10.08
C ILE A 223 -26.10 -11.04 10.30
N ASP A 224 -26.05 -12.18 9.65
CA ASP A 224 -26.99 -13.29 9.83
C ASP A 224 -26.61 -14.19 11.04
N GLN A 225 -25.56 -13.81 11.75
CA GLN A 225 -24.99 -14.53 12.90
C GLN A 225 -24.52 -15.95 12.55
N LYS A 226 -24.18 -16.20 11.28
CA LYS A 226 -23.48 -17.40 10.85
C LYS A 226 -22.01 -17.13 10.63
N PRO A 227 -21.15 -18.16 10.73
CA PRO A 227 -19.74 -18.00 10.41
C PRO A 227 -19.55 -17.41 9.01
N CYS A 228 -18.64 -16.45 8.86
CA CYS A 228 -18.34 -15.80 7.58
C CYS A 228 -16.82 -15.71 7.36
N LEU A 229 -16.41 -15.64 6.10
CA LEU A 229 -15.01 -15.46 5.75
C LEU A 229 -14.58 -14.00 5.94
N LYS A 230 -13.41 -13.80 6.51
CA LYS A 230 -12.69 -12.54 6.49
C LYS A 230 -11.72 -12.44 5.29
N SER A 231 -11.03 -11.33 5.16
CA SER A 231 -10.16 -11.02 4.00
C SER A 231 -9.05 -12.03 3.72
N ASP A 232 -8.62 -12.83 4.69
CA ASP A 232 -7.60 -13.88 4.52
C ASP A 232 -8.15 -15.21 3.97
N GLY A 233 -9.45 -15.29 3.69
CA GLY A 233 -10.11 -16.49 3.16
C GLY A 233 -10.54 -17.52 4.21
N THR A 234 -10.47 -17.17 5.50
CA THR A 234 -10.87 -18.06 6.61
C THR A 234 -12.02 -17.45 7.41
N ALA A 235 -12.83 -18.30 8.06
CA ALA A 235 -13.79 -17.85 9.07
C ALA A 235 -13.18 -17.79 10.48
N GLY A 236 -11.93 -18.17 10.63
CA GLY A 236 -11.22 -18.15 11.88
C GLY A 236 -10.17 -19.24 12.00
N TYR A 237 -9.83 -19.58 13.25
CA TYR A 237 -8.82 -20.61 13.53
C TYR A 237 -9.08 -21.34 14.84
N LYS A 238 -8.46 -22.53 14.97
CA LYS A 238 -8.26 -23.23 16.25
C LYS A 238 -6.77 -23.31 16.55
N ALA A 239 -6.38 -23.09 17.81
CA ALA A 239 -4.97 -23.07 18.22
C ALA A 239 -4.72 -24.05 19.38
N GLU A 240 -3.53 -24.66 19.34
CA GLU A 240 -2.97 -25.46 20.44
C GLU A 240 -1.69 -24.79 20.94
N TYR A 241 -1.42 -24.86 22.22
CA TYR A 241 -0.29 -24.21 22.88
C TYR A 241 0.55 -25.22 23.66
N ASN A 242 1.83 -24.90 23.85
CA ASN A 242 2.70 -25.64 24.75
C ASN A 242 2.76 -25.00 26.15
N ASP A 243 3.54 -25.62 27.05
CA ASP A 243 3.71 -25.13 28.44
C ASP A 243 4.39 -23.75 28.53
N MET A 244 4.97 -23.23 27.45
CA MET A 244 5.51 -21.88 27.36
C MET A 244 4.51 -20.86 26.78
N ASN A 245 3.25 -21.23 26.60
CA ASN A 245 2.19 -20.45 25.97
C ASN A 245 2.49 -20.04 24.51
N LEU A 246 3.26 -20.85 23.80
CA LEU A 246 3.56 -20.65 22.38
C LEU A 246 2.62 -21.53 21.54
N ILE A 247 2.09 -20.97 20.43
CA ILE A 247 1.20 -21.70 19.52
C ILE A 247 1.99 -22.81 18.82
N THR A 248 1.67 -24.07 19.14
CA THR A 248 2.27 -25.24 18.49
C THR A 248 1.51 -25.68 17.26
N LYS A 249 0.22 -25.36 17.17
CA LYS A 249 -0.59 -25.70 16.01
C LYS A 249 -1.69 -24.67 15.83
N LEU A 250 -1.89 -24.25 14.59
CA LEU A 250 -2.99 -23.39 14.17
C LEU A 250 -3.70 -24.07 13.01
N VAL A 251 -5.03 -24.22 13.12
CA VAL A 251 -5.89 -24.81 12.10
C VAL A 251 -6.83 -23.73 11.60
N ASN A 252 -6.69 -23.34 10.35
CA ASN A 252 -7.60 -22.43 9.68
C ASN A 252 -8.96 -23.11 9.44
N ILE A 253 -10.06 -22.41 9.70
CA ILE A 253 -11.43 -22.95 9.57
C ILE A 253 -12.28 -22.11 8.62
N GLY A 254 -13.12 -22.81 7.86
CA GLY A 254 -14.09 -22.23 6.94
C GLY A 254 -15.44 -21.92 7.62
N VAL A 255 -16.42 -21.50 6.83
CA VAL A 255 -17.77 -21.14 7.31
C VAL A 255 -18.54 -22.32 7.92
N ASP A 256 -18.19 -23.55 7.57
CA ASP A 256 -18.73 -24.78 8.17
C ASP A 256 -17.94 -25.24 9.40
N LEU A 257 -16.98 -24.43 9.85
CA LEU A 257 -16.05 -24.70 10.96
C LEU A 257 -15.13 -25.92 10.73
N SER A 258 -15.09 -26.43 9.51
CA SER A 258 -14.12 -27.44 9.08
C SER A 258 -12.78 -26.81 8.68
N PRO A 259 -11.68 -27.55 8.71
CA PRO A 259 -10.39 -27.06 8.26
C PRO A 259 -10.44 -26.59 6.81
N CYS A 260 -9.96 -25.39 6.51
CA CYS A 260 -9.89 -24.80 5.17
C CYS A 260 -8.55 -24.15 4.89
N LYS A 261 -8.25 -23.89 3.62
CA LYS A 261 -7.08 -23.13 3.19
C LYS A 261 -7.30 -21.62 3.41
N ASP A 262 -6.28 -20.94 3.89
CA ASP A 262 -6.19 -19.48 3.77
C ASP A 262 -5.75 -19.06 2.36
N ASN A 263 -5.63 -17.76 2.12
CA ASN A 263 -5.16 -17.20 0.85
C ASN A 263 -3.72 -17.60 0.47
N ASN A 264 -2.94 -18.15 1.40
CA ASN A 264 -1.59 -18.67 1.15
C ASN A 264 -1.58 -20.19 0.88
N GLY A 265 -2.76 -20.83 0.86
CA GLY A 265 -2.91 -22.26 0.64
C GLY A 265 -2.67 -23.12 1.88
N ILE A 266 -2.61 -22.52 3.07
CA ILE A 266 -2.29 -23.20 4.32
C ILE A 266 -3.58 -23.57 5.05
N VAL A 267 -3.72 -24.87 5.40
CA VAL A 267 -4.83 -25.38 6.24
C VAL A 267 -4.40 -25.45 7.70
N ILE A 268 -3.28 -26.13 7.95
CA ILE A 268 -2.72 -26.30 9.29
C ILE A 268 -1.26 -25.85 9.27
N ALA A 269 -0.89 -24.99 10.21
CA ALA A 269 0.48 -24.63 10.50
C ALA A 269 0.89 -25.17 11.88
N ALA A 270 1.80 -26.16 11.89
CA ALA A 270 2.42 -26.67 13.11
C ALA A 270 3.77 -26.01 13.35
N ARG A 271 4.12 -25.78 14.62
CA ARG A 271 5.35 -25.10 15.03
C ARG A 271 6.03 -25.84 16.14
N ASP A 272 7.35 -26.06 15.99
CA ASP A 272 8.21 -26.62 17.03
C ASP A 272 9.13 -25.51 17.57
N TYR A 273 9.42 -25.58 18.85
CA TYR A 273 10.20 -24.59 19.58
C TYR A 273 11.33 -25.28 20.36
N ASP A 274 12.44 -24.58 20.49
CA ASP A 274 13.48 -24.99 21.41
C ASP A 274 13.13 -24.65 22.88
N LYS A 275 14.00 -25.01 23.81
CA LYS A 275 13.83 -24.74 25.25
C LYS A 275 13.83 -23.24 25.61
N ARG A 276 14.26 -22.37 24.71
CA ARG A 276 14.29 -20.90 24.88
C ARG A 276 13.05 -20.24 24.27
N GLY A 277 12.20 -20.99 23.56
CA GLY A 277 11.04 -20.49 22.85
C GLY A 277 11.33 -20.03 21.43
N ASN A 278 12.51 -20.28 20.87
CA ASN A 278 12.79 -19.98 19.46
C ASN A 278 12.07 -20.99 18.57
N GLN A 279 11.43 -20.52 17.51
CA GLN A 279 10.68 -21.36 16.56
C GLN A 279 11.65 -22.07 15.60
N ILE A 280 11.95 -23.35 15.91
CA ILE A 280 12.93 -24.14 15.15
C ILE A 280 12.36 -24.83 13.92
N LYS A 281 11.02 -24.97 13.83
CA LYS A 281 10.36 -25.56 12.67
C LYS A 281 8.96 -25.03 12.50
N VAL A 282 8.55 -24.85 11.23
CA VAL A 282 7.14 -24.68 10.82
C VAL A 282 6.83 -25.72 9.77
N SER A 283 5.65 -26.35 9.85
CA SER A 283 5.19 -27.37 8.91
C SER A 283 3.74 -27.13 8.53
N PHE A 284 3.42 -27.25 7.25
CA PHE A 284 2.06 -27.10 6.73
C PHE A 284 1.47 -28.46 6.44
N TYR A 285 0.25 -28.70 6.92
CA TYR A 285 -0.43 -29.99 6.77
C TYR A 285 -1.81 -29.82 6.12
N ASP A 286 -2.27 -30.92 5.52
CA ASP A 286 -3.65 -31.07 5.06
C ASP A 286 -4.66 -31.02 6.22
N ALA A 287 -5.94 -31.02 5.90
CA ALA A 287 -7.03 -31.00 6.89
C ALA A 287 -7.00 -32.19 7.86
N GLY A 288 -6.40 -33.30 7.49
CA GLY A 288 -6.20 -34.47 8.34
C GLY A 288 -5.03 -34.34 9.32
N GLY A 289 -4.19 -33.30 9.17
CA GLY A 289 -3.03 -33.04 10.02
C GLY A 289 -1.90 -34.05 9.94
N LYS A 290 -1.86 -34.83 8.87
CA LYS A 290 -0.90 -35.94 8.69
C LYS A 290 -0.01 -35.78 7.46
N THR A 291 -0.55 -35.25 6.38
CA THR A 291 0.16 -35.10 5.09
C THR A 291 0.67 -33.69 4.96
N LEU A 292 1.97 -33.52 4.74
CA LEU A 292 2.55 -32.23 4.40
C LEU A 292 1.96 -31.72 3.07
N VAL A 293 1.66 -30.43 2.99
CA VAL A 293 1.12 -29.78 1.78
C VAL A 293 1.93 -28.54 1.43
N LEU A 294 1.99 -28.24 0.13
CA LEU A 294 2.66 -27.03 -0.33
C LEU A 294 1.77 -25.80 -0.15
N SER A 295 2.37 -24.72 0.35
CA SER A 295 1.81 -23.36 0.28
C SER A 295 1.93 -22.79 -1.15
N ASN A 296 1.39 -21.60 -1.37
CA ASN A 296 1.55 -20.86 -2.64
C ASN A 296 3.03 -20.50 -2.94
N GLU A 297 3.92 -20.57 -1.94
CA GLU A 297 5.36 -20.36 -2.11
C GLU A 297 6.11 -21.65 -2.47
N ASN A 298 5.41 -22.75 -2.77
CA ASN A 298 5.95 -24.07 -3.09
C ASN A 298 6.78 -24.71 -1.97
N ILE A 299 6.48 -24.40 -0.72
CA ILE A 299 7.11 -25.01 0.45
C ILE A 299 6.06 -25.65 1.35
N ALA A 300 6.40 -26.74 2.01
CA ALA A 300 5.59 -27.34 3.07
C ALA A 300 6.04 -26.88 4.48
N GLY A 301 7.02 -26.01 4.52
CA GLY A 301 7.52 -25.41 5.75
C GLY A 301 9.02 -25.10 5.71
N TRP A 302 9.56 -24.82 6.88
CA TRP A 302 10.99 -24.51 7.04
C TRP A 302 11.51 -24.99 8.40
N ASN A 303 12.84 -25.18 8.46
CA ASN A 303 13.58 -25.38 9.69
C ASN A 303 14.46 -24.16 9.93
N SER A 304 14.62 -23.75 11.19
CA SER A 304 15.46 -22.64 11.63
C SER A 304 16.48 -23.10 12.66
N VAL A 305 17.69 -22.54 12.60
CA VAL A 305 18.76 -22.76 13.56
C VAL A 305 19.10 -21.42 14.21
N TYR A 306 19.30 -21.43 15.51
CA TYR A 306 19.62 -20.24 16.31
C TYR A 306 20.95 -20.39 17.02
N ASP A 307 21.65 -19.28 17.18
CA ASP A 307 22.84 -19.21 18.05
C ASP A 307 22.46 -19.08 19.53
N ASP A 308 23.48 -19.02 20.40
CA ASP A 308 23.26 -18.87 21.84
C ASP A 308 22.65 -17.55 22.26
N ASN A 309 22.68 -16.52 21.40
CA ASN A 309 22.08 -15.22 21.64
C ASN A 309 20.62 -15.12 21.12
N GLY A 310 20.12 -16.19 20.45
CA GLY A 310 18.77 -16.23 19.87
C GLY A 310 18.69 -15.60 18.48
N ASN A 311 19.82 -15.39 17.79
CA ASN A 311 19.81 -14.95 16.41
C ASN A 311 19.57 -16.14 15.48
N GLU A 312 18.71 -16.01 14.49
CA GLU A 312 18.46 -17.06 13.49
C GLU A 312 19.61 -17.09 12.49
N THR A 313 20.45 -18.13 12.61
CA THR A 313 21.67 -18.27 11.80
C THR A 313 21.46 -19.05 10.51
N GLU A 314 20.40 -19.85 10.43
CA GLU A 314 20.07 -20.62 9.23
C GLU A 314 18.55 -20.81 9.14
N ARG A 315 18.00 -20.72 7.90
CA ARG A 315 16.69 -21.26 7.58
C ARG A 315 16.76 -22.07 6.29
N SER A 316 16.15 -23.25 6.32
CA SER A 316 16.04 -24.14 5.17
C SER A 316 14.60 -24.53 4.92
N PHE A 317 14.19 -24.53 3.65
CA PHE A 317 12.83 -24.81 3.23
C PHE A 317 12.69 -26.25 2.76
N PHE A 318 11.53 -26.87 3.02
CA PHE A 318 11.27 -28.25 2.60
C PHE A 318 9.94 -28.39 1.86
N ASP A 319 9.88 -29.41 0.99
CA ASP A 319 8.71 -29.79 0.20
C ASP A 319 7.76 -30.73 0.99
N ASP A 320 6.68 -31.18 0.34
CA ASP A 320 5.68 -32.10 0.88
C ASP A 320 6.20 -33.53 1.19
N LYS A 321 7.40 -33.82 0.74
CA LYS A 321 8.12 -35.07 1.05
C LYS A 321 9.22 -34.87 2.10
N ASN A 322 9.29 -33.69 2.69
CA ASN A 322 10.31 -33.25 3.63
C ASN A 322 11.73 -33.23 3.03
N ASN A 323 11.87 -33.05 1.72
CA ASN A 323 13.16 -32.83 1.08
C ASN A 323 13.42 -31.31 1.01
N LEU A 324 14.72 -30.94 1.03
CA LEU A 324 15.10 -29.54 0.80
C LEU A 324 14.52 -29.06 -0.53
N THR A 325 13.87 -27.90 -0.53
CA THR A 325 13.26 -27.30 -1.71
C THR A 325 13.57 -25.82 -1.82
N VAL A 326 13.30 -25.21 -2.98
CA VAL A 326 13.45 -23.77 -3.21
C VAL A 326 12.13 -23.07 -2.92
N CYS A 327 12.14 -22.15 -1.96
CA CYS A 327 11.00 -21.25 -1.76
C CYS A 327 10.84 -20.33 -2.97
N ALA A 328 9.61 -20.17 -3.46
CA ALA A 328 9.31 -19.39 -4.67
C ALA A 328 9.91 -17.97 -4.58
N GLY A 329 10.65 -17.57 -5.63
CA GLY A 329 11.31 -16.27 -5.68
C GLY A 329 12.51 -16.08 -4.73
N SER A 330 12.95 -17.14 -4.03
CA SER A 330 14.00 -17.07 -3.02
C SER A 330 15.07 -18.17 -3.21
N CYS A 331 15.44 -18.87 -2.17
CA CYS A 331 16.52 -19.86 -2.12
C CYS A 331 16.04 -21.18 -1.47
N ALA A 332 16.88 -22.20 -1.48
CA ALA A 332 16.60 -23.43 -0.73
C ALA A 332 16.96 -23.26 0.76
N LYS A 333 17.99 -22.49 1.02
CA LYS A 333 18.48 -22.19 2.37
C LYS A 333 19.20 -20.85 2.38
N TRP A 334 19.04 -20.08 3.47
CA TRP A 334 19.94 -18.97 3.76
C TRP A 334 20.69 -19.19 5.08
N ILE A 335 21.89 -18.60 5.15
CA ILE A 335 22.75 -18.64 6.33
C ILE A 335 23.18 -17.22 6.64
N SER A 336 23.04 -16.82 7.92
CA SER A 336 23.48 -15.53 8.44
C SER A 336 24.51 -15.69 9.55
N LYS A 337 25.42 -14.71 9.64
CA LYS A 337 26.35 -14.56 10.77
C LYS A 337 26.11 -13.23 11.44
N PHE A 338 26.28 -13.23 12.76
CA PHE A 338 26.03 -12.08 13.61
C PHE A 338 27.29 -11.68 14.38
N ASP A 339 27.39 -10.41 14.76
CA ASP A 339 28.39 -9.93 15.71
C ASP A 339 27.93 -10.18 17.16
N GLU A 340 28.77 -9.80 18.13
CA GLU A 340 28.48 -9.95 19.55
C GLU A 340 27.29 -9.14 20.03
N GLN A 341 26.88 -8.11 19.26
CA GLN A 341 25.73 -7.26 19.54
C GLN A 341 24.43 -7.80 18.89
N GLY A 342 24.51 -8.92 18.14
CA GLY A 342 23.37 -9.51 17.44
C GLY A 342 23.03 -8.82 16.11
N ASN A 343 23.93 -8.05 15.52
CA ASN A 343 23.76 -7.48 14.20
C ASN A 343 24.25 -8.45 13.12
N GLU A 344 23.46 -8.63 12.07
CA GLU A 344 23.87 -9.45 10.92
C GLU A 344 25.10 -8.84 10.23
N THR A 345 26.14 -9.66 10.06
CA THR A 345 27.40 -9.30 9.39
C THR A 345 27.55 -9.95 8.02
N ASN A 346 26.93 -11.11 7.83
CA ASN A 346 26.94 -11.84 6.56
C ASN A 346 25.58 -12.50 6.32
N LEU A 347 25.13 -12.53 5.06
CA LEU A 347 24.00 -13.30 4.57
C LEU A 347 24.42 -14.08 3.34
N ARG A 348 24.01 -15.35 3.21
CA ARG A 348 24.31 -16.22 2.07
C ARG A 348 23.07 -17.01 1.65
N TYR A 349 22.78 -17.02 0.35
CA TYR A 349 21.70 -17.81 -0.25
C TYR A 349 22.27 -19.06 -0.92
N HIS A 350 21.66 -20.19 -0.64
CA HIS A 350 22.11 -21.49 -1.12
C HIS A 350 21.02 -22.20 -1.93
N ASN A 351 21.43 -22.92 -2.96
CA ASN A 351 20.57 -23.79 -3.74
C ASN A 351 20.50 -25.20 -3.10
N LEU A 352 19.76 -26.12 -3.78
CA LEU A 352 19.57 -27.51 -3.32
C LEU A 352 20.87 -28.28 -3.13
N SER A 353 21.94 -27.97 -3.86
CA SER A 353 23.24 -28.64 -3.73
C SER A 353 24.15 -27.97 -2.68
N GLY A 354 23.65 -27.00 -1.92
CA GLY A 354 24.41 -26.27 -0.93
C GLY A 354 25.38 -25.21 -1.51
N LYS A 355 25.37 -24.98 -2.83
CA LYS A 355 26.18 -23.94 -3.46
C LYS A 355 25.45 -22.61 -3.40
N LEU A 356 26.22 -21.51 -3.38
CA LEU A 356 25.67 -20.18 -3.47
C LEU A 356 24.80 -20.00 -4.73
N MET A 357 23.69 -19.30 -4.59
CA MET A 357 22.79 -18.99 -5.69
C MET A 357 22.37 -17.53 -5.66
N MET A 358 22.02 -17.01 -6.83
CA MET A 358 21.54 -15.62 -6.97
C MET A 358 20.07 -15.51 -6.58
N VAL A 359 19.75 -14.58 -5.72
CA VAL A 359 18.40 -14.14 -5.37
C VAL A 359 18.36 -12.62 -5.57
N ASN A 360 17.46 -12.13 -6.42
CA ASN A 360 17.35 -10.68 -6.73
C ASN A 360 18.69 -10.02 -7.11
N GLY A 361 19.53 -10.73 -7.86
CA GLY A 361 20.80 -10.22 -8.38
C GLY A 361 21.98 -10.25 -7.41
N SER A 362 21.88 -10.96 -6.28
CA SER A 362 23.02 -11.24 -5.37
C SER A 362 22.91 -12.63 -4.76
N ALA A 363 24.03 -13.21 -4.38
CA ALA A 363 24.10 -14.49 -3.65
C ALA A 363 24.14 -14.28 -2.13
N GLY A 364 24.00 -13.05 -1.68
CA GLY A 364 24.04 -12.63 -0.30
C GLY A 364 24.69 -11.26 -0.14
N ALA A 365 25.03 -10.91 1.09
CA ALA A 365 25.65 -9.64 1.41
C ALA A 365 26.65 -9.75 2.58
N ASN A 366 27.63 -8.86 2.59
CA ASN A 366 28.50 -8.60 3.73
C ASN A 366 28.21 -7.21 4.27
N TYR A 367 28.14 -7.07 5.59
CA TYR A 367 27.88 -5.82 6.26
C TYR A 367 29.02 -5.48 7.22
N LYS A 368 29.44 -4.21 7.21
CA LYS A 368 30.27 -3.63 8.24
C LYS A 368 29.45 -2.63 9.02
N ARG A 369 29.50 -2.68 10.34
CA ARG A 369 28.69 -1.85 11.21
C ARG A 369 29.56 -1.05 12.21
N ASP A 370 29.00 0.02 12.73
CA ASP A 370 29.57 0.72 13.88
C ASP A 370 29.15 0.06 15.20
N LYS A 371 29.64 0.57 16.32
CA LYS A 371 29.29 0.07 17.66
C LYS A 371 27.81 0.26 18.02
N ARG A 372 27.08 1.07 17.28
CA ARG A 372 25.67 1.33 17.49
C ARG A 372 24.77 0.44 16.61
N GLY A 373 25.39 -0.41 15.76
CA GLY A 373 24.70 -1.31 14.85
C GLY A 373 24.41 -0.71 13.48
N ASN A 374 24.74 0.56 13.20
CA ASN A 374 24.51 1.19 11.90
C ASN A 374 25.40 0.55 10.83
N ILE A 375 24.83 0.32 9.65
CA ILE A 375 25.58 -0.22 8.50
C ILE A 375 26.54 0.86 7.96
N LEU A 376 27.83 0.67 8.09
CA LEU A 376 28.85 1.55 7.50
C LEU A 376 29.20 1.16 6.06
N GLU A 377 29.10 -0.14 5.74
CA GLU A 377 29.38 -0.67 4.40
C GLU A 377 28.51 -1.90 4.14
N LYS A 378 27.94 -1.99 2.92
CA LYS A 378 27.23 -3.15 2.40
C LYS A 378 27.84 -3.56 1.07
N ILE A 379 28.19 -4.85 0.93
CA ILE A 379 28.67 -5.46 -0.30
C ILE A 379 27.76 -6.61 -0.67
N GLU A 380 26.99 -6.47 -1.74
CA GLU A 380 26.19 -7.57 -2.32
C GLU A 380 27.11 -8.46 -3.14
N ILE A 381 27.16 -9.75 -2.83
CA ILE A 381 28.12 -10.69 -3.41
C ILE A 381 27.49 -11.58 -4.47
N GLY A 382 28.31 -11.99 -5.44
CA GLY A 382 28.02 -13.04 -6.41
C GLY A 382 28.26 -14.44 -5.86
N THR A 383 28.07 -15.44 -6.70
CA THR A 383 28.30 -16.84 -6.34
C THR A 383 29.80 -17.20 -6.19
N ASP A 384 30.69 -16.31 -6.61
CA ASP A 384 32.16 -16.34 -6.42
C ASP A 384 32.62 -15.63 -5.15
N GLU A 385 31.70 -15.18 -4.34
CA GLU A 385 31.89 -14.37 -3.12
C GLU A 385 32.55 -12.99 -3.36
N GLN A 386 32.68 -12.58 -4.61
CA GLN A 386 33.10 -11.23 -4.97
C GLN A 386 31.89 -10.30 -5.10
N LEU A 387 32.13 -9.00 -5.29
CA LEU A 387 31.06 -8.05 -5.59
C LEU A 387 30.23 -8.57 -6.79
N ALA A 388 28.93 -8.72 -6.61
CA ALA A 388 28.04 -9.25 -7.61
C ALA A 388 28.03 -8.39 -8.88
N SER A 389 27.85 -9.02 -10.03
CA SER A 389 27.82 -8.32 -11.33
C SER A 389 26.72 -7.27 -11.35
N GLY A 390 27.05 -6.07 -11.80
CA GLY A 390 26.13 -4.93 -11.82
C GLY A 390 25.82 -4.29 -10.48
N LYS A 391 26.43 -4.77 -9.38
CA LYS A 391 26.28 -4.19 -8.04
C LYS A 391 27.43 -3.27 -7.71
N LEU A 392 27.22 -2.43 -6.69
CA LEU A 392 28.19 -1.47 -6.18
C LEU A 392 28.38 -1.70 -4.68
N ILE A 393 29.55 -1.33 -4.19
CA ILE A 393 29.82 -1.25 -2.74
C ILE A 393 29.14 -0.01 -2.22
N ALA A 394 28.23 -0.15 -1.28
CA ALA A 394 27.51 0.96 -0.65
C ALA A 394 28.15 1.32 0.68
N ARG A 395 28.41 2.60 0.92
CA ARG A 395 28.92 3.13 2.18
C ARG A 395 28.03 4.21 2.75
N TYR A 396 27.99 4.25 4.08
CA TYR A 396 27.06 5.10 4.82
C TYR A 396 27.83 5.81 5.95
N LYS A 397 27.41 7.05 6.25
CA LYS A 397 27.81 7.76 7.47
C LYS A 397 26.60 8.24 8.23
N TYR A 398 26.73 8.30 9.52
CA TYR A 398 25.67 8.67 10.43
C TYR A 398 26.14 9.76 11.39
N ASP A 399 25.21 10.60 11.82
CA ASP A 399 25.44 11.53 12.91
C ASP A 399 25.28 10.84 14.29
N LYS A 400 25.36 11.63 15.35
CA LYS A 400 25.17 11.15 16.72
C LYS A 400 23.76 10.65 17.04
N PHE A 401 22.77 10.98 16.22
CA PHE A 401 21.36 10.59 16.35
C PHE A 401 20.98 9.44 15.44
N ASP A 402 21.95 8.81 14.78
CA ASP A 402 21.78 7.75 13.80
C ASP A 402 21.04 8.19 12.51
N ASN A 403 21.00 9.50 12.22
CA ASN A 403 20.56 9.97 10.92
C ASN A 403 21.64 9.66 9.88
N GLN A 404 21.22 9.13 8.74
CA GLN A 404 22.13 8.88 7.62
C GLN A 404 22.49 10.20 6.92
N ILE A 405 23.67 10.73 7.23
CA ILE A 405 24.16 12.02 6.72
C ILE A 405 24.90 11.90 5.37
N GLU A 406 25.36 10.71 5.01
CA GLU A 406 26.05 10.45 3.74
C GLU A 406 25.77 9.02 3.27
N PHE A 407 25.59 8.87 1.97
CA PHE A 407 25.60 7.60 1.25
C PHE A 407 26.51 7.74 0.05
N SER A 408 27.32 6.71 -0.25
CA SER A 408 28.19 6.71 -1.41
C SER A 408 28.37 5.31 -1.98
N VAL A 409 28.65 5.21 -3.28
CA VAL A 409 28.80 3.94 -3.99
C VAL A 409 30.13 3.84 -4.72
N TYR A 410 30.72 2.64 -4.72
CA TYR A 410 32.04 2.36 -5.29
C TYR A 410 31.99 1.10 -6.17
N ASP A 411 32.86 1.06 -7.17
CA ASP A 411 33.09 -0.12 -7.99
C ASP A 411 33.93 -1.20 -7.24
N ARG A 412 34.15 -2.33 -7.91
CA ARG A 412 34.97 -3.44 -7.37
C ARG A 412 36.43 -3.07 -7.05
N ASN A 413 36.94 -2.02 -7.67
CA ASN A 413 38.29 -1.51 -7.45
C ASN A 413 38.32 -0.41 -6.38
N ASN A 414 37.21 -0.23 -5.66
CA ASN A 414 37.03 0.79 -4.64
C ASN A 414 37.15 2.24 -5.16
N LYS A 415 36.84 2.45 -6.46
CA LYS A 415 36.77 3.78 -7.07
C LYS A 415 35.33 4.29 -7.05
N PRO A 416 35.14 5.62 -6.90
CA PRO A 416 33.82 6.22 -7.02
C PRO A 416 33.08 5.75 -8.28
N ALA A 417 31.82 5.30 -8.12
CA ALA A 417 30.96 4.84 -9.20
C ALA A 417 29.65 5.65 -9.21
N LEU A 418 28.90 5.60 -10.29
CA LEU A 418 27.53 6.11 -10.32
C LEU A 418 26.55 4.97 -10.08
N ASN A 419 25.53 5.22 -9.30
CA ASN A 419 24.41 4.30 -9.17
C ASN A 419 23.40 4.46 -10.34
N SER A 420 22.29 3.74 -10.29
CA SER A 420 21.22 3.80 -11.29
C SER A 420 20.49 5.15 -11.37
N LEU A 421 20.76 6.08 -10.45
CA LEU A 421 20.19 7.43 -10.37
C LEU A 421 21.25 8.50 -10.68
N ASP A 422 22.35 8.10 -11.34
CA ASP A 422 23.43 8.95 -11.87
C ASP A 422 24.20 9.80 -10.86
N TYR A 423 24.26 9.39 -9.59
CA TYR A 423 25.12 10.01 -8.60
C TYR A 423 26.08 9.00 -7.92
N HIS A 424 27.24 9.48 -7.51
CA HIS A 424 28.18 8.72 -6.67
C HIS A 424 27.80 8.78 -5.20
N LYS A 425 27.43 9.96 -4.75
CA LYS A 425 27.23 10.25 -3.32
C LYS A 425 26.06 11.22 -3.12
N TYR A 426 25.34 11.07 -2.02
CA TYR A 426 24.55 12.17 -1.48
C TYR A 426 24.94 12.51 -0.05
N VAL A 427 24.64 13.76 0.32
CA VAL A 427 24.83 14.28 1.67
C VAL A 427 23.49 14.86 2.14
N CYS A 428 23.10 14.55 3.37
CA CYS A 428 21.87 15.05 4.00
C CYS A 428 22.21 15.96 5.17
N ILE A 429 21.39 17.01 5.31
CA ILE A 429 21.40 17.92 6.47
C ILE A 429 20.07 17.78 7.19
N TYR A 430 20.12 17.71 8.50
CA TYR A 430 18.97 17.55 9.38
C TYR A 430 18.83 18.74 10.33
N ASN A 431 17.59 19.11 10.66
CA ASN A 431 17.32 20.11 11.69
C ASN A 431 17.39 19.49 13.11
N SER A 432 17.13 20.30 14.12
CA SER A 432 17.13 19.86 15.53
C SER A 432 16.04 18.83 15.88
N ARG A 433 15.04 18.64 15.01
CA ARG A 433 13.99 17.62 15.12
C ARG A 433 14.32 16.35 14.31
N ASN A 434 15.56 16.21 13.83
CA ASN A 434 16.02 15.12 12.97
C ASN A 434 15.22 14.95 11.66
N GLN A 435 14.62 16.04 11.16
CA GLN A 435 13.99 16.08 9.86
C GLN A 435 15.01 16.51 8.82
N ARG A 436 15.08 15.81 7.70
CA ARG A 436 16.00 16.12 6.60
C ARG A 436 15.54 17.41 5.92
N ILE A 437 16.33 18.49 6.08
CA ILE A 437 16.05 19.80 5.46
C ILE A 437 16.76 20.01 4.14
N GLU A 438 17.79 19.23 3.84
CA GLU A 438 18.54 19.34 2.60
C GLU A 438 19.14 17.99 2.19
N ILE A 439 19.18 17.70 0.89
CA ILE A 439 19.94 16.62 0.29
C ILE A 439 20.69 17.17 -0.93
N GLU A 440 21.97 16.87 -1.02
CA GLU A 440 22.85 17.27 -2.11
C GLU A 440 23.41 16.02 -2.80
N TYR A 441 23.43 16.00 -4.14
CA TYR A 441 23.91 14.89 -4.94
C TYR A 441 25.24 15.24 -5.61
N TYR A 442 26.17 14.29 -5.59
CA TYR A 442 27.55 14.48 -6.07
C TYR A 442 27.96 13.42 -7.07
N GLY A 443 28.69 13.83 -8.12
CA GLY A 443 29.32 12.98 -9.10
C GLY A 443 30.59 12.28 -8.60
N LYS A 444 31.21 11.48 -9.46
CA LYS A 444 32.47 10.78 -9.15
C LYS A 444 33.65 11.71 -8.92
N ASP A 445 33.59 12.92 -9.46
CA ASP A 445 34.58 14.01 -9.32
C ASP A 445 34.47 14.77 -8.00
N GLY A 446 33.42 14.48 -7.22
CA GLY A 446 33.12 15.16 -5.98
C GLY A 446 32.36 16.48 -6.15
N GLU A 447 32.03 16.87 -7.38
CA GLU A 447 31.22 18.05 -7.67
C GLU A 447 29.74 17.72 -7.64
N LEU A 448 28.90 18.74 -7.44
CA LEU A 448 27.44 18.58 -7.51
C LEU A 448 27.00 17.99 -8.85
N THR A 449 26.12 17.01 -8.83
CA THR A 449 25.59 16.38 -10.03
C THR A 449 24.06 16.34 -10.02
N SER A 450 23.49 16.23 -11.21
CA SER A 450 22.03 16.10 -11.35
C SER A 450 21.55 14.74 -10.86
N TYR A 451 20.43 14.74 -10.14
CA TYR A 451 19.75 13.54 -9.66
C TYR A 451 18.95 12.89 -10.80
N ASN A 452 19.14 11.60 -11.06
CA ASN A 452 18.32 10.78 -11.96
C ASN A 452 18.02 11.45 -13.32
N ASN A 453 19.04 12.04 -13.96
CA ASN A 453 18.87 12.83 -15.19
C ASN A 453 17.92 14.04 -15.05
N ASP A 454 17.52 14.41 -13.85
CA ASP A 454 16.80 15.65 -13.60
C ASP A 454 17.78 16.84 -13.59
N LYS A 455 17.25 18.05 -13.57
CA LYS A 455 18.04 19.27 -13.61
C LYS A 455 18.55 19.70 -12.25
N TYR A 456 18.00 19.19 -11.15
CA TYR A 456 18.42 19.57 -9.80
C TYR A 456 19.53 18.68 -9.25
N ALA A 457 20.38 19.30 -8.48
CA ALA A 457 21.45 18.67 -7.71
C ALA A 457 21.22 18.77 -6.19
N ILE A 458 20.31 19.64 -5.77
CA ILE A 458 19.99 19.88 -4.36
C ILE A 458 18.46 19.97 -4.22
N GLN A 459 17.92 19.28 -3.21
CA GLN A 459 16.55 19.48 -2.75
C GLN A 459 16.59 20.05 -1.33
N LYS A 460 15.77 21.08 -1.08
CA LYS A 460 15.54 21.61 0.27
C LYS A 460 14.08 21.49 0.67
N ASP A 461 13.85 21.05 1.91
CA ASP A 461 12.53 20.88 2.48
C ASP A 461 12.37 21.77 3.72
N GLU A 462 11.25 22.46 3.82
CA GLU A 462 10.83 23.22 5.01
C GLU A 462 9.64 22.51 5.65
N TYR A 463 9.58 22.55 6.98
CA TYR A 463 8.57 21.83 7.76
C TYR A 463 7.76 22.79 8.63
N ASP A 464 6.48 22.48 8.85
CA ASP A 464 5.68 23.14 9.89
C ASP A 464 6.02 22.61 11.30
N GLU A 465 5.37 23.19 12.31
CA GLU A 465 5.56 22.78 13.70
C GLU A 465 5.16 21.32 13.98
N ARG A 466 4.27 20.75 13.19
CA ARG A 466 3.84 19.35 13.26
C ARG A 466 4.77 18.42 12.48
N GLY A 467 5.73 18.98 11.72
CA GLY A 467 6.71 18.24 10.94
C GLY A 467 6.21 17.77 9.58
N TYR A 468 5.17 18.38 9.02
CA TYR A 468 4.79 18.20 7.62
C TYR A 468 5.63 19.09 6.71
N ILE A 469 5.98 18.61 5.51
CA ILE A 469 6.73 19.40 4.53
C ILE A 469 5.80 20.46 3.94
N VAL A 470 6.04 21.74 4.29
CA VAL A 470 5.27 22.88 3.76
C VAL A 470 5.87 23.48 2.52
N ARG A 471 7.17 23.25 2.28
CA ARG A 471 7.85 23.69 1.06
C ARG A 471 8.91 22.70 0.63
N THR A 472 9.01 22.46 -0.68
CA THR A 472 10.13 21.76 -1.33
C THR A 472 10.69 22.69 -2.41
N SER A 473 12.03 22.80 -2.53
CA SER A 473 12.71 23.63 -3.53
C SER A 473 13.86 22.86 -4.17
N TYR A 474 14.05 23.03 -5.48
CA TYR A 474 15.09 22.37 -6.26
C TYR A 474 16.14 23.37 -6.74
N TYR A 475 17.41 23.01 -6.59
CA TYR A 475 18.53 23.84 -7.00
C TYR A 475 19.46 23.05 -7.93
N GLY A 476 20.02 23.75 -8.91
CA GLY A 476 20.99 23.19 -9.84
C GLY A 476 22.38 23.06 -9.23
N LYS A 477 23.33 22.61 -10.06
CA LYS A 477 24.76 22.51 -9.69
C LYS A 477 25.39 23.85 -9.30
N ASP A 478 24.87 24.94 -9.83
CA ASP A 478 25.25 26.32 -9.53
C ASP A 478 24.60 26.88 -8.25
N LYS A 479 23.84 26.05 -7.54
CA LYS A 479 23.05 26.40 -6.34
C LYS A 479 21.98 27.48 -6.59
N GLN A 480 21.57 27.67 -7.84
CA GLN A 480 20.43 28.50 -8.19
C GLN A 480 19.17 27.62 -8.35
N LEU A 481 17.99 28.22 -8.12
CA LEU A 481 16.71 27.53 -8.35
C LEU A 481 16.65 27.02 -9.80
N VAL A 482 16.17 25.81 -9.97
CA VAL A 482 16.04 25.15 -11.27
C VAL A 482 14.69 24.47 -11.38
N VAL A 483 14.11 24.49 -12.59
CA VAL A 483 12.90 23.74 -12.88
C VAL A 483 13.26 22.28 -13.07
N SER A 484 12.68 21.39 -12.26
CA SER A 484 12.81 19.94 -12.40
C SER A 484 12.14 19.41 -13.67
N ASN A 485 12.37 18.15 -14.01
CA ASN A 485 11.67 17.49 -15.11
C ASN A 485 10.15 17.40 -14.91
N GLU A 486 9.68 17.52 -13.67
CA GLU A 486 8.25 17.60 -13.33
C GLU A 486 7.62 18.95 -13.72
N GLY A 487 8.44 19.98 -14.07
CA GLY A 487 7.97 21.27 -14.57
C GLY A 487 7.85 22.38 -13.52
N TRP A 488 8.44 22.23 -12.33
CA TRP A 488 8.44 23.24 -11.27
C TRP A 488 9.78 23.33 -10.54
N ALA A 489 10.06 24.50 -9.96
CA ALA A 489 11.28 24.77 -9.20
C ALA A 489 11.05 24.72 -7.69
N SER A 490 9.87 25.09 -7.24
CA SER A 490 9.46 24.93 -5.83
C SER A 490 7.98 24.62 -5.73
N SER A 491 7.59 23.98 -4.64
CA SER A 491 6.19 23.73 -4.30
C SER A 491 5.91 24.07 -2.83
N THR A 492 4.68 24.49 -2.56
CA THR A 492 4.19 24.67 -1.18
C THR A 492 3.00 23.79 -0.91
N ARG A 493 2.79 23.40 0.36
CA ARG A 493 1.65 22.59 0.79
C ARG A 493 1.01 23.22 2.02
N GLU A 494 -0.33 23.17 2.04
CA GLU A 494 -1.17 23.48 3.19
C GLU A 494 -1.88 22.21 3.61
N TYR A 495 -2.00 22.01 4.92
CA TYR A 495 -2.57 20.79 5.48
C TYR A 495 -3.75 21.12 6.40
N ASP A 496 -4.73 20.22 6.46
CA ASP A 496 -5.73 20.25 7.52
C ASP A 496 -5.15 19.78 8.88
N VAL A 497 -6.01 19.76 9.88
CA VAL A 497 -5.62 19.29 11.23
C VAL A 497 -5.24 17.81 11.26
N LEU A 498 -5.70 17.02 10.31
CA LEU A 498 -5.43 15.58 10.17
C LEU A 498 -4.16 15.28 9.35
N GLY A 499 -3.54 16.30 8.75
CA GLY A 499 -2.36 16.17 7.89
C GLY A 499 -2.68 15.86 6.43
N ASN A 500 -3.94 15.96 6.00
CA ASN A 500 -4.29 15.86 4.60
C ASN A 500 -3.93 17.15 3.86
N VAL A 501 -3.40 17.02 2.63
CA VAL A 501 -3.03 18.17 1.81
C VAL A 501 -4.27 18.86 1.28
N LEU A 502 -4.58 20.04 1.82
CA LEU A 502 -5.69 20.88 1.35
C LEU A 502 -5.35 21.60 0.05
N LYS A 503 -4.08 22.02 -0.06
CA LYS A 503 -3.59 22.78 -1.19
C LYS A 503 -2.14 22.45 -1.46
N GLN A 504 -1.80 22.28 -2.73
CA GLN A 504 -0.41 22.22 -3.20
C GLN A 504 -0.22 23.17 -4.36
N SER A 505 0.74 24.08 -4.24
CA SER A 505 1.05 25.07 -5.28
C SER A 505 2.45 24.85 -5.83
N PHE A 506 2.62 25.08 -7.14
CA PHE A 506 3.87 24.87 -7.86
C PHE A 506 4.34 26.15 -8.51
N PHE A 507 5.65 26.43 -8.42
CA PHE A 507 6.25 27.69 -8.83
C PHE A 507 7.44 27.47 -9.76
N GLY A 508 7.62 28.41 -10.69
CA GLY A 508 8.82 28.53 -11.51
C GLY A 508 10.00 29.13 -10.73
N ILE A 509 11.12 29.32 -11.43
CA ILE A 509 12.35 29.94 -10.84
C ILE A 509 12.16 31.41 -10.45
N ASP A 510 11.20 32.10 -11.05
CA ASP A 510 10.84 33.49 -10.75
C ASP A 510 9.87 33.62 -9.56
N GLY A 511 9.53 32.50 -8.93
CA GLY A 511 8.58 32.47 -7.80
C GLY A 511 7.11 32.65 -8.21
N LYS A 512 6.80 32.73 -9.52
CA LYS A 512 5.43 32.80 -10.01
C LYS A 512 4.86 31.38 -10.21
N PRO A 513 3.52 31.25 -10.18
CA PRO A 513 2.87 29.98 -10.52
C PRO A 513 3.37 29.42 -11.85
N THR A 514 3.48 28.10 -11.94
CA THR A 514 3.91 27.40 -13.18
C THR A 514 2.98 27.68 -14.35
N ASP A 515 3.47 27.50 -15.60
CA ASP A 515 2.61 27.54 -16.79
C ASP A 515 1.65 26.33 -16.76
N PRO A 516 0.31 26.54 -16.79
CA PRO A 516 -0.66 25.44 -16.78
C PRO A 516 -0.49 24.42 -17.90
N LYS A 517 0.15 24.79 -19.01
CA LYS A 517 0.45 23.88 -20.13
C LYS A 517 1.54 22.87 -19.79
N VAL A 518 2.45 23.22 -18.89
CA VAL A 518 3.55 22.39 -18.42
C VAL A 518 3.14 21.61 -17.16
N MET A 519 2.69 22.36 -16.15
CA MET A 519 2.26 21.82 -14.86
C MET A 519 1.12 22.67 -14.32
N VAL A 520 0.03 22.03 -13.90
CA VAL A 520 -1.07 22.74 -13.21
C VAL A 520 -0.51 23.47 -11.99
N PRO A 521 -0.68 24.81 -11.92
CA PRO A 521 -0.04 25.61 -10.86
C PRO A 521 -0.51 25.28 -9.46
N GLU A 522 -1.74 24.79 -9.31
CA GLU A 522 -2.31 24.57 -8.00
C GLU A 522 -3.29 23.39 -8.01
N GLY A 523 -3.14 22.50 -7.04
CA GLY A 523 -4.11 21.45 -6.69
C GLY A 523 -4.82 21.79 -5.39
N LEU A 524 -6.15 21.76 -5.40
CA LEU A 524 -7.00 22.02 -4.24
C LEU A 524 -7.76 20.75 -3.86
N CYS A 525 -7.69 20.35 -2.60
CA CYS A 525 -8.34 19.15 -2.10
C CYS A 525 -9.29 19.46 -0.94
N ARG A 526 -10.33 18.65 -0.81
CA ARG A 526 -11.16 18.57 0.41
C ARG A 526 -11.36 17.11 0.74
N TYR A 527 -11.48 16.83 2.02
CA TYR A 527 -11.60 15.48 2.54
C TYR A 527 -12.86 15.38 3.40
N ASP A 528 -13.43 14.18 3.46
CA ASP A 528 -14.42 13.87 4.48
C ASP A 528 -13.74 13.63 5.84
N ARG A 529 -14.55 13.38 6.86
CA ARG A 529 -14.05 13.14 8.23
C ARG A 529 -13.16 11.89 8.38
N TRP A 530 -13.18 10.99 7.40
CA TRP A 530 -12.36 9.77 7.37
C TRP A 530 -11.08 9.92 6.55
N GLY A 531 -10.82 11.11 6.00
CA GLY A 531 -9.66 11.38 5.17
C GLY A 531 -9.81 10.96 3.71
N ASN A 532 -11.00 10.56 3.25
CA ASN A 532 -11.25 10.29 1.84
C ASN A 532 -11.33 11.61 1.07
N ARG A 533 -10.63 11.71 -0.05
CA ARG A 533 -10.62 12.92 -0.88
C ARG A 533 -11.92 13.06 -1.67
N ILE A 534 -12.84 13.90 -1.17
CA ILE A 534 -14.15 14.15 -1.79
C ILE A 534 -14.13 15.23 -2.88
N TYR A 535 -13.04 16.00 -2.97
CA TYR A 535 -12.89 17.08 -3.93
C TYR A 535 -11.44 17.22 -4.34
N LEU A 536 -11.19 17.32 -5.64
CA LEU A 536 -9.89 17.69 -6.22
C LEU A 536 -10.15 18.71 -7.33
N ALA A 537 -9.43 19.83 -7.30
CA ALA A 537 -9.54 20.84 -8.35
C ALA A 537 -8.17 21.37 -8.78
N ALA A 538 -8.12 21.84 -10.04
CA ALA A 538 -6.98 22.48 -10.65
C ALA A 538 -7.16 24.01 -10.61
N GLY A 539 -6.16 24.73 -10.07
CA GLY A 539 -6.14 26.19 -9.96
C GLY A 539 -5.00 26.82 -10.76
N ASP A 540 -5.11 28.11 -11.06
CA ASP A 540 -4.10 28.92 -11.76
C ASP A 540 -3.04 29.53 -10.81
N GLY A 541 -3.15 29.25 -9.52
CA GLY A 541 -2.30 29.85 -8.47
C GLY A 541 -2.60 31.33 -8.17
N LYS A 542 -3.69 31.88 -8.74
CA LYS A 542 -4.15 33.26 -8.51
C LYS A 542 -5.58 33.30 -7.95
N GLY A 543 -6.12 32.15 -7.60
CA GLY A 543 -7.46 32.02 -7.02
C GLY A 543 -8.57 31.63 -8.00
N HIS A 544 -8.25 31.33 -9.27
CA HIS A 544 -9.24 30.87 -10.25
C HIS A 544 -9.01 29.38 -10.55
N LEU A 545 -10.09 28.66 -10.76
CA LEU A 545 -10.05 27.28 -11.25
C LEU A 545 -9.77 27.29 -12.76
N ILE A 546 -9.10 26.25 -13.24
CA ILE A 546 -8.76 26.06 -14.65
C ILE A 546 -9.00 24.63 -15.09
N ILE A 547 -9.26 24.42 -16.39
CA ILE A 547 -9.26 23.09 -16.98
C ILE A 547 -7.81 22.56 -16.98
N ASN A 548 -7.58 21.41 -16.36
CA ASN A 548 -6.31 20.72 -16.44
C ASN A 548 -6.10 20.19 -17.87
N PRO A 549 -5.06 20.64 -18.59
CA PRO A 549 -4.84 20.24 -19.98
C PRO A 549 -4.62 18.74 -20.18
N LYS A 550 -4.14 18.02 -19.17
CA LYS A 550 -3.88 16.57 -19.25
C LYS A 550 -5.16 15.77 -19.09
N THR A 551 -5.98 16.09 -18.11
CA THR A 551 -7.19 15.32 -17.76
C THR A 551 -8.43 15.83 -18.48
N GLY A 552 -8.48 17.13 -18.88
CA GLY A 552 -9.58 17.76 -19.56
C GLY A 552 -10.73 18.17 -18.64
N TRP A 553 -10.52 18.19 -17.32
CA TRP A 553 -11.48 18.68 -16.33
C TRP A 553 -10.82 19.63 -15.33
N SER A 554 -11.62 20.46 -14.66
CA SER A 554 -11.16 21.37 -13.61
C SER A 554 -11.38 20.76 -12.22
N ILE A 555 -12.53 20.11 -12.02
CA ILE A 555 -12.94 19.60 -10.71
C ILE A 555 -13.33 18.12 -10.84
N GLN A 556 -12.88 17.31 -9.90
CA GLN A 556 -13.36 15.96 -9.62
C GLN A 556 -14.04 15.98 -8.25
N LYS A 557 -15.28 15.50 -8.17
CA LYS A 557 -16.00 15.26 -6.92
C LYS A 557 -16.19 13.77 -6.73
N SER A 558 -15.92 13.27 -5.53
CA SER A 558 -16.03 11.85 -5.18
C SER A 558 -16.89 11.67 -3.94
N GLU A 559 -17.63 10.57 -3.90
CA GLU A 559 -18.44 10.17 -2.75
C GLU A 559 -17.98 8.78 -2.30
N TYR A 560 -17.93 8.59 -1.00
CA TYR A 560 -17.48 7.33 -0.39
C TYR A 560 -18.53 6.82 0.59
N ASN A 561 -18.57 5.51 0.77
CA ASN A 561 -19.35 4.93 1.86
C ASN A 561 -18.56 4.98 3.18
N SER A 562 -19.20 4.55 4.27
CA SER A 562 -18.59 4.50 5.61
C SER A 562 -17.37 3.57 5.73
N ARG A 563 -17.13 2.71 4.73
CA ARG A 563 -15.97 1.82 4.63
C ARG A 563 -14.85 2.40 3.75
N GLY A 564 -14.92 3.67 3.35
CA GLY A 564 -13.96 4.32 2.46
C GLY A 564 -13.98 3.83 1.02
N LYS A 565 -15.02 3.09 0.59
CA LYS A 565 -15.18 2.63 -0.79
C LYS A 565 -15.81 3.72 -1.64
N LEU A 566 -15.26 3.98 -2.83
CA LEU A 566 -15.74 4.99 -3.77
C LEU A 566 -17.14 4.62 -4.29
N LEU A 567 -18.16 5.44 -3.98
CA LEU A 567 -19.53 5.25 -4.47
C LEU A 567 -19.76 5.96 -5.79
N SER A 568 -19.18 7.14 -5.95
CA SER A 568 -19.26 7.88 -7.21
C SER A 568 -18.08 8.82 -7.40
N GLU A 569 -17.77 9.08 -8.66
CA GLU A 569 -16.90 10.16 -9.08
C GLU A 569 -17.52 10.92 -10.24
N ALA A 570 -17.34 12.24 -10.28
CA ALA A 570 -17.88 13.10 -11.33
C ALA A 570 -16.94 14.26 -11.64
N TYR A 571 -16.94 14.70 -12.91
CA TYR A 571 -16.03 15.70 -13.46
C TYR A 571 -16.76 16.97 -13.88
N PHE A 572 -16.13 18.12 -13.62
CA PHE A 572 -16.72 19.44 -13.87
C PHE A 572 -15.69 20.40 -14.50
N ASP A 573 -16.21 21.42 -15.16
CA ASP A 573 -15.42 22.55 -15.64
C ASP A 573 -15.06 23.52 -14.49
N GLU A 574 -14.40 24.64 -14.80
CA GLU A 574 -13.99 25.68 -13.83
C GLU A 574 -15.17 26.48 -13.26
N ASN A 575 -16.36 26.35 -13.81
CA ASN A 575 -17.59 26.98 -13.36
C ASN A 575 -18.53 26.00 -12.66
N GLU A 576 -18.02 24.82 -12.27
CA GLU A 576 -18.76 23.72 -11.67
C GLU A 576 -19.87 23.12 -12.56
N LYS A 577 -19.82 23.32 -13.88
CA LYS A 577 -20.74 22.68 -14.80
C LYS A 577 -20.27 21.26 -15.14
N PRO A 578 -21.19 20.31 -15.24
CA PRO A 578 -20.85 18.94 -15.62
C PRO A 578 -20.07 18.87 -16.94
N LEU A 579 -19.02 18.07 -16.97
CA LEU A 579 -18.11 17.93 -18.09
C LEU A 579 -17.78 16.46 -18.33
N ILE A 580 -17.65 16.05 -19.58
CA ILE A 580 -17.09 14.73 -19.91
C ILE A 580 -15.57 14.82 -19.82
N SER A 581 -14.99 14.02 -18.92
CA SER A 581 -13.52 13.90 -18.80
C SER A 581 -12.92 13.45 -20.13
N ARG A 582 -11.87 14.16 -20.60
CA ARG A 582 -11.15 13.75 -21.80
C ARG A 582 -10.38 12.44 -21.58
N MET A 583 -9.92 12.23 -20.37
CA MET A 583 -9.15 11.07 -19.99
C MET A 583 -10.03 9.84 -19.84
N ASP A 584 -11.18 9.98 -19.16
CA ASP A 584 -12.04 8.89 -18.75
C ASP A 584 -13.21 8.65 -19.69
N GLY A 585 -13.61 9.68 -20.48
CA GLY A 585 -14.65 9.60 -21.50
C GLY A 585 -16.09 9.59 -20.99
N TYR A 586 -16.32 9.92 -19.72
CA TYR A 586 -17.64 10.06 -19.09
C TYR A 586 -17.67 11.28 -18.15
N HIS A 587 -18.89 11.70 -17.78
CA HIS A 587 -19.07 12.73 -16.76
C HIS A 587 -19.03 12.11 -15.36
N LYS A 588 -19.79 11.04 -15.15
CA LYS A 588 -19.95 10.42 -13.83
C LYS A 588 -19.87 8.90 -13.91
N ALA A 589 -19.17 8.29 -12.97
CA ALA A 589 -19.25 6.87 -12.67
C ALA A 589 -19.91 6.65 -11.31
N VAL A 590 -20.74 5.59 -11.20
CA VAL A 590 -21.39 5.18 -9.94
C VAL A 590 -21.10 3.72 -9.70
N ILE A 591 -20.65 3.40 -8.50
CA ILE A 591 -20.22 2.06 -8.10
C ILE A 591 -21.10 1.59 -6.95
N SER A 592 -21.56 0.36 -7.02
CA SER A 592 -22.23 -0.31 -5.91
C SER A 592 -21.46 -1.55 -5.48
N TYR A 593 -21.63 -1.94 -4.23
CA TYR A 593 -20.87 -3.02 -3.60
C TYR A 593 -21.81 -4.09 -3.04
N THR A 594 -21.30 -5.30 -2.91
CA THR A 594 -21.94 -6.37 -2.14
C THR A 594 -21.85 -6.04 -0.64
N SER A 595 -22.56 -6.77 0.20
CA SER A 595 -22.44 -6.66 1.67
C SER A 595 -21.01 -6.94 2.15
N SER A 596 -20.29 -7.85 1.46
CA SER A 596 -18.89 -8.18 1.72
C SER A 596 -17.88 -7.13 1.20
N GLY A 597 -18.36 -6.07 0.52
CA GLY A 597 -17.52 -4.97 0.05
C GLY A 597 -16.86 -5.18 -1.31
N ASN A 598 -17.22 -6.21 -2.07
CA ASN A 598 -16.78 -6.39 -3.45
C ASN A 598 -17.61 -5.51 -4.41
N GLU A 599 -17.00 -5.02 -5.49
CA GLU A 599 -17.75 -4.27 -6.52
C GLU A 599 -18.84 -5.15 -7.11
N LYS A 600 -20.08 -4.64 -7.07
CA LYS A 600 -21.25 -5.33 -7.63
C LYS A 600 -21.59 -4.81 -9.00
N GLU A 601 -21.64 -3.50 -9.14
CA GLU A 601 -21.96 -2.84 -10.39
C GLU A 601 -21.17 -1.53 -10.51
N LYS A 602 -20.77 -1.17 -11.74
CA LYS A 602 -20.26 0.15 -12.09
C LYS A 602 -20.97 0.68 -13.32
N CYS A 603 -21.51 1.90 -13.23
CA CYS A 603 -22.34 2.53 -14.27
C CYS A 603 -21.78 3.89 -14.69
N TYR A 604 -21.95 4.28 -15.97
CA TYR A 604 -21.39 5.51 -16.53
C TYR A 604 -22.49 6.44 -17.04
N TYR A 605 -22.34 7.73 -16.79
CA TYR A 605 -23.36 8.74 -17.08
C TYR A 605 -22.78 9.95 -17.82
N ASP A 606 -23.61 10.55 -18.67
CA ASP A 606 -23.33 11.81 -19.37
C ASP A 606 -23.59 13.05 -18.47
N ILE A 607 -23.37 14.24 -19.03
CA ILE A 607 -23.56 15.53 -18.33
C ILE A 607 -24.99 15.82 -17.88
N MET A 608 -25.98 15.09 -18.40
CA MET A 608 -27.38 15.16 -18.00
C MET A 608 -27.79 14.03 -17.06
N ASN A 609 -26.83 13.31 -16.52
CA ASN A 609 -27.02 12.09 -15.71
C ASN A 609 -27.82 10.98 -16.44
N LYS A 610 -27.77 10.96 -17.78
CA LYS A 610 -28.35 9.85 -18.55
C LYS A 610 -27.29 8.76 -18.73
N PRO A 611 -27.71 7.48 -18.74
CA PRO A 611 -26.85 6.37 -19.07
C PRO A 611 -26.11 6.59 -20.40
N MET A 612 -24.78 6.42 -20.40
CA MET A 612 -23.94 6.52 -21.59
C MET A 612 -22.99 5.34 -21.70
N LEU A 613 -22.52 5.09 -22.89
CA LEU A 613 -21.45 4.12 -23.09
C LEU A 613 -20.09 4.76 -22.72
N CYS A 614 -19.31 4.06 -21.93
CA CYS A 614 -17.92 4.44 -21.66
C CYS A 614 -17.05 4.20 -22.91
N PRO A 615 -15.78 4.64 -22.94
CA PRO A 615 -14.86 4.39 -24.07
C PRO A 615 -14.67 2.92 -24.44
N ASP A 616 -14.92 2.01 -23.49
CA ASP A 616 -14.84 0.58 -23.74
C ASP A 616 -16.11 -0.03 -24.33
N GLY A 617 -17.15 0.80 -24.56
CA GLY A 617 -18.32 0.46 -25.38
C GLY A 617 -19.52 -0.09 -24.60
N TYR A 618 -19.56 0.02 -23.28
CA TYR A 618 -20.68 -0.41 -22.44
C TYR A 618 -21.10 0.69 -21.46
N PHE A 619 -22.32 0.57 -20.94
CA PHE A 619 -22.85 1.46 -19.90
C PHE A 619 -22.61 0.93 -18.50
N LYS A 620 -22.69 -0.38 -18.31
CA LYS A 620 -22.64 -1.01 -16.99
C LYS A 620 -21.77 -2.26 -17.01
N GLU A 621 -20.97 -2.38 -15.98
CA GLU A 621 -20.32 -3.61 -15.55
C GLU A 621 -21.11 -4.24 -14.41
N VAL A 622 -21.27 -5.57 -14.42
CA VAL A 622 -21.94 -6.34 -13.37
C VAL A 622 -21.07 -7.52 -12.98
N TYR A 623 -20.76 -7.61 -11.72
CA TYR A 623 -20.00 -8.71 -11.13
C TYR A 623 -20.91 -9.63 -10.32
N GLU A 624 -20.67 -10.93 -10.42
CA GLU A 624 -21.28 -11.95 -9.58
C GLU A 624 -20.19 -12.72 -8.84
N TYR A 625 -20.46 -13.12 -7.61
CA TYR A 625 -19.52 -13.77 -6.73
C TYR A 625 -20.10 -15.07 -6.18
N ASN A 626 -19.23 -16.06 -5.92
CA ASN A 626 -19.60 -17.27 -5.18
C ASN A 626 -19.57 -16.99 -3.66
N ASP A 627 -19.92 -17.99 -2.86
CA ASP A 627 -19.93 -17.90 -1.39
C ASP A 627 -18.53 -17.64 -0.81
N ASN A 628 -17.47 -17.95 -1.54
CA ASN A 628 -16.08 -17.65 -1.17
C ASN A 628 -15.63 -16.24 -1.61
N GLN A 629 -16.56 -15.37 -2.00
CA GLN A 629 -16.29 -13.99 -2.45
C GLN A 629 -15.41 -13.88 -3.71
N GLN A 630 -15.27 -14.95 -4.47
CA GLN A 630 -14.53 -14.97 -5.73
C GLN A 630 -15.46 -14.60 -6.89
N ALA A 631 -15.01 -13.71 -7.77
CA ALA A 631 -15.80 -13.30 -8.93
C ALA A 631 -16.01 -14.50 -9.88
N ILE A 632 -17.25 -14.88 -10.09
CA ILE A 632 -17.63 -15.98 -11.00
C ILE A 632 -18.14 -15.47 -12.35
N SER A 633 -18.56 -14.22 -12.44
CA SER A 633 -18.86 -13.59 -13.72
C SER A 633 -18.61 -12.08 -13.71
N LEU A 634 -18.28 -11.56 -14.90
CA LEU A 634 -18.30 -10.14 -15.25
C LEU A 634 -19.11 -9.98 -16.53
N SER A 635 -20.14 -9.13 -16.50
CA SER A 635 -21.02 -8.90 -17.65
C SER A 635 -21.07 -7.43 -18.01
N TYR A 636 -21.12 -7.11 -19.30
CA TYR A 636 -21.26 -5.77 -19.85
C TYR A 636 -22.63 -5.54 -20.41
N LEU A 637 -23.28 -4.46 -20.00
CA LEU A 637 -24.62 -4.10 -20.41
C LEU A 637 -24.64 -2.75 -21.12
N GLY A 638 -25.46 -2.64 -22.15
CA GLY A 638 -25.74 -1.39 -22.84
C GLY A 638 -26.74 -0.52 -22.08
N VAL A 639 -27.01 0.69 -22.56
CA VAL A 639 -27.94 1.67 -21.95
C VAL A 639 -29.37 1.14 -21.87
N ASN A 640 -29.74 0.15 -22.67
CA ASN A 640 -31.02 -0.52 -22.66
C ASN A 640 -31.11 -1.72 -21.69
N GLY A 641 -30.06 -1.92 -20.89
CA GLY A 641 -29.93 -3.04 -19.96
C GLY A 641 -29.68 -4.40 -20.60
N LYS A 642 -29.50 -4.47 -21.93
CA LYS A 642 -29.18 -5.72 -22.62
C LYS A 642 -27.66 -5.89 -22.71
N SER A 643 -27.24 -7.14 -22.82
CA SER A 643 -25.83 -7.48 -23.06
C SER A 643 -25.29 -6.78 -24.30
N ILE A 644 -24.08 -6.23 -24.20
CA ILE A 644 -23.38 -5.54 -25.29
C ILE A 644 -21.93 -5.96 -25.32
N ASP A 645 -21.37 -6.10 -26.51
CA ASP A 645 -19.94 -6.41 -26.64
C ASP A 645 -19.10 -5.17 -26.31
N CYS A 646 -18.12 -5.31 -25.39
CA CYS A 646 -17.13 -4.30 -25.16
C CYS A 646 -16.20 -4.15 -26.38
N LYS A 647 -15.26 -3.21 -26.34
CA LYS A 647 -14.29 -2.96 -27.42
C LYS A 647 -13.49 -4.21 -27.81
N ASP A 648 -13.28 -5.12 -26.87
CA ASP A 648 -12.55 -6.37 -27.10
C ASP A 648 -13.44 -7.50 -27.68
N GLY A 649 -14.70 -7.21 -27.94
CA GLY A 649 -15.63 -8.07 -28.68
C GLY A 649 -16.38 -9.10 -27.86
N TYR A 650 -16.34 -9.05 -26.55
CA TYR A 650 -17.11 -9.91 -25.66
C TYR A 650 -18.00 -9.12 -24.72
N SER A 651 -19.06 -9.72 -24.22
CA SER A 651 -20.00 -9.12 -23.30
C SER A 651 -20.03 -9.77 -21.93
N LYS A 652 -19.47 -10.95 -21.80
CA LYS A 652 -19.42 -11.68 -20.54
C LYS A 652 -18.14 -12.50 -20.42
N ILE A 653 -17.59 -12.51 -19.22
CA ILE A 653 -16.53 -13.44 -18.78
C ILE A 653 -17.16 -14.30 -17.69
N GLU A 654 -17.04 -15.62 -17.79
CA GLU A 654 -17.38 -16.56 -16.71
C GLU A 654 -16.11 -17.21 -16.21
N LEU A 655 -15.98 -17.28 -14.88
CA LEU A 655 -14.80 -17.81 -14.20
C LEU A 655 -15.21 -19.03 -13.36
N THR A 656 -14.39 -20.05 -13.38
CA THR A 656 -14.56 -21.20 -12.50
C THR A 656 -13.31 -21.43 -11.67
N TYR A 657 -13.52 -21.98 -10.50
CA TYR A 657 -12.47 -22.25 -9.52
C TYR A 657 -12.52 -23.71 -9.13
N ASN A 658 -11.37 -24.28 -8.85
CA ASN A 658 -11.25 -25.60 -8.27
C ASN A 658 -11.64 -25.57 -6.78
N LYS A 659 -11.71 -26.74 -6.16
CA LYS A 659 -12.03 -26.87 -4.72
C LYS A 659 -11.03 -26.16 -3.78
N ASP A 660 -9.84 -25.85 -4.28
CA ASP A 660 -8.77 -25.18 -3.56
C ASP A 660 -8.83 -23.65 -3.72
N GLY A 661 -9.83 -23.13 -4.47
CA GLY A 661 -10.03 -21.70 -4.71
C GLY A 661 -9.19 -21.11 -5.82
N GLU A 662 -8.43 -21.91 -6.56
CA GLU A 662 -7.63 -21.46 -7.69
C GLU A 662 -8.48 -21.37 -8.96
N MET A 663 -8.27 -20.34 -9.78
CA MET A 663 -9.00 -20.16 -11.03
C MET A 663 -8.65 -21.30 -12.03
N GLU A 664 -9.65 -22.11 -12.35
CA GLU A 664 -9.50 -23.26 -13.23
C GLU A 664 -9.79 -22.92 -14.70
N SER A 665 -10.83 -22.11 -14.94
CA SER A 665 -11.15 -21.71 -16.31
C SER A 665 -11.70 -20.29 -16.39
N ARG A 666 -11.59 -19.71 -17.60
CA ARG A 666 -12.26 -18.48 -17.99
C ARG A 666 -12.88 -18.62 -19.37
N LYS A 667 -14.13 -18.19 -19.50
CA LYS A 667 -14.91 -18.31 -20.72
C LYS A 667 -15.41 -16.94 -21.14
N TYR A 668 -15.17 -16.57 -22.38
CA TYR A 668 -15.56 -15.28 -22.97
C TYR A 668 -16.74 -15.52 -23.92
N THR A 669 -17.80 -14.76 -23.76
CA THR A 669 -19.04 -14.90 -24.54
C THR A 669 -19.46 -13.52 -25.07
N ASN A 670 -19.90 -13.44 -26.32
CA ASN A 670 -20.42 -12.20 -26.89
C ASN A 670 -21.90 -11.97 -26.56
N ALA A 671 -22.43 -10.79 -26.93
CA ALA A 671 -23.80 -10.38 -26.65
C ALA A 671 -24.87 -11.27 -27.30
N SER A 672 -24.54 -12.04 -28.33
CA SER A 672 -25.44 -13.04 -28.93
C SER A 672 -25.43 -14.39 -28.23
N GLY A 673 -24.64 -14.55 -27.17
CA GLY A 673 -24.47 -15.80 -26.42
C GLY A 673 -23.48 -16.78 -27.03
N ARG A 674 -22.74 -16.38 -28.07
CA ARG A 674 -21.72 -17.23 -28.70
C ARG A 674 -20.46 -17.21 -27.84
N ILE A 675 -19.92 -18.40 -27.54
CA ILE A 675 -18.63 -18.55 -26.87
C ILE A 675 -17.52 -18.18 -27.86
N LEU A 676 -16.70 -17.23 -27.50
CA LEU A 676 -15.58 -16.74 -28.30
C LEU A 676 -14.29 -17.47 -27.95
N LEU A 677 -14.06 -17.68 -26.64
CA LEU A 677 -12.84 -18.24 -26.13
C LEU A 677 -13.13 -18.95 -24.81
N THR A 678 -12.56 -20.13 -24.65
CA THR A 678 -12.46 -20.78 -23.33
C THR A 678 -11.01 -21.11 -23.08
N GLN A 679 -10.51 -20.72 -21.92
CA GLN A 679 -9.15 -21.01 -21.48
C GLN A 679 -9.21 -21.83 -20.20
N LYS A 680 -8.34 -22.80 -20.08
CA LYS A 680 -8.15 -23.60 -18.87
C LYS A 680 -6.71 -23.48 -18.41
N TRP A 681 -6.52 -23.41 -17.09
CA TRP A 681 -5.20 -23.45 -16.48
C TRP A 681 -4.66 -24.88 -16.46
N ASN A 682 -3.48 -25.12 -17.00
CA ASN A 682 -2.86 -26.47 -17.05
C ASN A 682 -1.80 -26.68 -15.95
N GLY A 683 -1.73 -25.78 -14.96
CA GLY A 683 -0.72 -25.78 -13.89
C GLY A 683 0.52 -24.93 -14.24
N LYS A 684 0.65 -24.44 -15.50
CA LYS A 684 1.80 -23.66 -15.95
C LYS A 684 1.40 -22.41 -16.75
N GLU A 685 0.40 -22.55 -17.62
CA GLU A 685 -0.07 -21.48 -18.51
C GLU A 685 -1.56 -21.66 -18.85
N TRP A 686 -2.18 -20.61 -19.35
CA TRP A 686 -3.55 -20.63 -19.84
C TRP A 686 -3.60 -21.26 -21.24
N VAL A 687 -4.30 -22.38 -21.38
CA VAL A 687 -4.45 -23.12 -22.65
C VAL A 687 -5.84 -22.88 -23.20
N ASN A 688 -5.92 -22.55 -24.48
CA ASN A 688 -7.19 -22.44 -25.18
C ASN A 688 -7.83 -23.83 -25.32
N SER A 689 -9.06 -23.99 -24.81
CA SER A 689 -9.83 -25.24 -24.85
C SER A 689 -11.10 -25.17 -25.68
N SER A 690 -11.18 -24.22 -26.62
CA SER A 690 -12.39 -24.06 -27.48
C SER A 690 -12.53 -25.22 -28.44
N PRO A 691 -13.74 -25.80 -28.61
CA PRO A 691 -13.95 -26.93 -29.48
C PRO A 691 -14.08 -26.60 -30.95
N GLU A 692 -14.10 -25.33 -31.36
CA GLU A 692 -14.07 -24.98 -32.78
C GLU A 692 -12.89 -24.10 -33.12
N PRO A 693 -11.95 -24.57 -33.94
CA PRO A 693 -11.01 -23.67 -34.61
C PRO A 693 -11.84 -22.76 -35.53
N ILE A 694 -11.72 -21.45 -35.36
CA ILE A 694 -11.90 -20.52 -36.48
C ILE A 694 -11.12 -21.15 -37.65
N SER A 695 -11.82 -21.46 -38.76
CA SER A 695 -11.38 -22.41 -39.77
C SER A 695 -9.89 -22.34 -40.09
N ARG A 696 -9.19 -23.46 -40.20
CA ARG A 696 -7.76 -23.61 -40.50
C ARG A 696 -7.29 -22.78 -41.72
N ASN A 697 -8.19 -22.39 -42.60
CA ASN A 697 -7.92 -21.57 -43.76
C ASN A 697 -7.54 -20.13 -43.42
N TRP A 698 -8.02 -19.57 -42.33
CA TRP A 698 -7.75 -18.20 -41.95
C TRP A 698 -6.25 -17.91 -41.68
N GLN A 699 -5.57 -18.82 -40.99
CA GLN A 699 -4.14 -18.62 -40.67
C GLN A 699 -3.24 -18.80 -41.94
N GLN A 700 -3.66 -19.57 -42.92
CA GLN A 700 -2.95 -19.71 -44.20
C GLN A 700 -3.19 -18.54 -45.11
N ASP A 701 -4.42 -18.00 -45.16
CA ASP A 701 -4.76 -16.81 -45.94
C ASP A 701 -4.14 -15.54 -45.38
N VAL A 702 -4.02 -15.42 -44.08
CA VAL A 702 -3.31 -14.31 -43.38
C VAL A 702 -1.81 -14.31 -43.72
N ARG A 703 -1.15 -15.46 -43.88
CA ARG A 703 0.26 -15.52 -44.33
C ARG A 703 0.44 -15.07 -45.78
N LYS A 704 -0.56 -15.28 -46.62
CA LYS A 704 -0.57 -14.73 -47.99
C LYS A 704 -0.88 -13.25 -48.03
N PHE A 705 -1.69 -12.75 -47.12
CA PHE A 705 -2.02 -11.31 -46.95
C PHE A 705 -0.82 -10.48 -46.47
N ASN A 706 0.15 -11.09 -45.80
CA ASN A 706 1.37 -10.42 -45.34
C ASN A 706 2.30 -9.93 -46.42
N ALA A 707 2.05 -10.25 -47.69
CA ALA A 707 2.98 -9.94 -48.73
C ALA A 707 2.78 -8.55 -49.40
N GLU A 708 1.53 -8.04 -49.46
CA GLU A 708 1.26 -6.88 -50.33
C GLU A 708 0.01 -6.07 -49.98
N LEU A 709 -0.11 -5.51 -48.78
CA LEU A 709 -1.07 -4.43 -48.54
C LEU A 709 -0.35 -3.07 -48.41
N PRO A 710 -0.26 -2.28 -49.50
CA PRO A 710 0.09 -0.89 -49.36
C PRO A 710 -1.14 -0.18 -48.74
N ILE A 711 -1.09 0.04 -47.44
CA ILE A 711 -2.06 0.92 -46.75
C ILE A 711 -1.55 2.34 -46.98
N ASP A 712 -2.27 3.11 -47.77
CA ASP A 712 -1.96 4.51 -48.00
C ASP A 712 -2.42 5.33 -46.79
N PHE A 713 -1.49 5.76 -45.97
CA PHE A 713 -1.71 6.60 -44.78
C PHE A 713 -1.59 8.09 -45.06
N GLY A 714 -1.49 8.50 -46.31
CA GLY A 714 -1.23 9.87 -46.76
C GLY A 714 0.10 9.96 -47.53
N GLU A 715 0.41 11.12 -48.06
CA GLU A 715 1.56 11.31 -49.00
C GLU A 715 2.90 10.82 -48.44
N ASN A 716 3.09 10.79 -47.13
CA ASN A 716 4.36 10.40 -46.50
C ASN A 716 4.44 8.93 -46.06
N THR A 717 3.44 8.08 -46.36
CA THR A 717 3.36 6.73 -45.75
C THR A 717 3.11 5.63 -46.78
N LYS A 718 3.42 5.85 -48.07
CA LYS A 718 3.06 4.95 -49.18
C LYS A 718 3.68 3.56 -49.15
N HIS A 719 4.54 3.23 -48.17
CA HIS A 719 5.35 2.00 -48.19
C HIS A 719 5.43 1.26 -46.86
N LEU A 720 4.43 1.41 -45.97
CA LEU A 720 4.37 0.62 -44.73
C LEU A 720 3.99 -0.83 -45.01
N VAL A 721 4.82 -1.76 -44.54
CA VAL A 721 4.55 -3.22 -44.63
C VAL A 721 4.11 -3.74 -43.26
N ALA A 722 2.99 -4.41 -43.21
CA ALA A 722 2.54 -5.04 -41.98
C ALA A 722 3.57 -6.12 -41.54
N SER A 723 4.07 -5.97 -40.30
CA SER A 723 5.10 -6.86 -39.76
C SER A 723 4.54 -7.99 -38.90
N SER A 724 3.34 -7.81 -38.35
CA SER A 724 2.62 -8.86 -37.65
C SER A 724 1.12 -8.61 -37.65
N PHE A 725 0.36 -9.68 -37.54
CA PHE A 725 -1.08 -9.67 -37.48
C PHE A 725 -1.52 -10.60 -36.34
N LEU A 726 -2.21 -10.06 -35.37
CA LEU A 726 -2.72 -10.79 -34.24
C LEU A 726 -4.26 -10.70 -34.21
N VAL A 727 -4.93 -11.84 -34.35
CA VAL A 727 -6.38 -11.90 -34.19
C VAL A 727 -6.72 -11.80 -32.71
N THR A 728 -7.39 -10.72 -32.32
CA THR A 728 -7.75 -10.42 -30.93
C THR A 728 -9.19 -10.80 -30.60
N GLY A 729 -10.00 -11.18 -31.61
CA GLY A 729 -11.37 -11.67 -31.46
C GLY A 729 -11.95 -12.14 -32.78
N SER A 730 -13.20 -12.63 -32.80
CA SER A 730 -13.86 -13.15 -34.00
C SER A 730 -14.03 -12.11 -35.12
N ASN A 731 -13.95 -10.81 -34.80
CA ASN A 731 -14.08 -9.67 -35.72
C ASN A 731 -13.07 -8.56 -35.45
N SER A 732 -12.00 -8.81 -34.73
CA SER A 732 -10.98 -7.83 -34.41
C SER A 732 -9.57 -8.40 -34.56
N CYS A 733 -8.67 -7.58 -35.03
CA CYS A 733 -7.26 -7.94 -35.15
C CYS A 733 -6.36 -6.73 -34.89
N GLU A 734 -5.13 -6.98 -34.47
CA GLU A 734 -4.08 -6.00 -34.30
C GLU A 734 -3.04 -6.15 -35.39
N LEU A 735 -2.75 -5.08 -36.10
CA LEU A 735 -1.71 -5.02 -37.13
C LEU A 735 -0.54 -4.17 -36.61
N SER A 736 0.64 -4.76 -36.54
CA SER A 736 1.89 -4.04 -36.28
C SER A 736 2.63 -3.80 -37.57
N PHE A 737 3.22 -2.63 -37.75
CA PHE A 737 3.93 -2.24 -38.94
C PHE A 737 5.42 -2.03 -38.70
N LYS A 738 6.26 -2.46 -39.61
CA LYS A 738 7.69 -2.10 -39.66
C LYS A 738 7.92 -1.12 -40.76
N THR A 739 8.70 -0.06 -40.51
CA THR A 739 9.17 0.86 -41.55
C THR A 739 10.40 0.30 -42.24
N PRO A 740 10.46 0.26 -43.58
CA PRO A 740 11.68 -0.07 -44.29
C PRO A 740 12.68 1.07 -44.14
N LYS A 741 13.89 0.80 -43.68
CA LYS A 741 14.94 1.78 -43.32
C LYS A 741 15.45 2.69 -44.44
N SER A 742 15.01 2.58 -45.69
CA SER A 742 15.72 3.18 -46.82
C SER A 742 14.93 4.16 -47.70
N LYS A 743 13.73 4.60 -47.33
CA LYS A 743 12.87 5.38 -48.26
C LYS A 743 12.13 6.60 -47.69
N TYR A 744 12.53 7.14 -46.54
CA TYR A 744 11.85 8.26 -45.91
C TYR A 744 12.76 9.46 -45.73
N GLU A 745 12.24 10.66 -46.01
CA GLU A 745 12.88 11.95 -45.73
C GLU A 745 12.82 12.33 -44.25
N MET A 746 12.19 11.48 -43.39
CA MET A 746 12.11 11.66 -41.95
C MET A 746 13.30 11.03 -41.23
N THR A 747 13.81 11.67 -40.21
CA THR A 747 14.84 11.10 -39.34
C THR A 747 14.35 9.84 -38.60
N GLU A 748 15.25 8.93 -38.25
CA GLU A 748 14.93 7.69 -37.53
C GLU A 748 14.18 7.94 -36.21
N ALA A 749 14.45 9.07 -35.54
CA ALA A 749 13.77 9.51 -34.35
C ALA A 749 12.31 9.94 -34.61
N GLU A 750 12.06 10.67 -35.67
CA GLU A 750 10.70 11.12 -36.07
C GLU A 750 9.86 9.96 -36.58
N VAL A 751 10.45 9.00 -37.26
CA VAL A 751 9.78 7.76 -37.68
C VAL A 751 9.47 6.88 -36.48
N ASN A 752 10.38 6.73 -35.52
CA ASN A 752 10.16 5.94 -34.30
C ASN A 752 9.14 6.62 -33.40
N GLU A 753 9.12 7.93 -33.30
CA GLU A 753 8.12 8.65 -32.52
C GLU A 753 6.71 8.56 -33.13
N TYR A 754 6.61 8.56 -34.45
CA TYR A 754 5.34 8.56 -35.18
C TYR A 754 4.78 7.15 -35.43
N PHE A 755 5.63 6.13 -35.63
CA PHE A 755 5.23 4.80 -36.09
C PHE A 755 5.54 3.64 -35.15
N ALA A 756 6.30 3.85 -34.08
CA ALA A 756 6.61 2.76 -33.11
C ALA A 756 5.37 2.12 -32.46
N SER A 757 4.19 2.66 -32.69
CA SER A 757 2.95 2.24 -32.04
C SER A 757 1.67 2.58 -32.81
N ILE A 758 1.64 2.49 -34.13
CA ILE A 758 0.36 2.53 -34.84
C ILE A 758 -0.38 1.23 -34.57
N LYS A 759 -1.52 1.34 -33.92
CA LYS A 759 -2.43 0.28 -33.60
C LYS A 759 -3.68 0.39 -34.49
N LEU A 760 -3.89 -0.57 -35.36
CA LEU A 760 -5.13 -0.68 -36.15
C LEU A 760 -6.08 -1.63 -35.39
N VAL A 761 -7.12 -1.07 -34.81
CA VAL A 761 -8.21 -1.86 -34.26
C VAL A 761 -9.21 -2.12 -35.40
N VAL A 762 -9.24 -3.33 -35.92
CA VAL A 762 -10.20 -3.74 -36.94
C VAL A 762 -11.52 -4.03 -36.27
N THR A 763 -12.54 -3.20 -36.54
CA THR A 763 -13.85 -3.28 -35.87
C THR A 763 -14.84 -4.15 -36.63
N LYS A 764 -14.58 -4.52 -37.88
CA LYS A 764 -15.44 -5.40 -38.65
C LYS A 764 -14.68 -6.08 -39.79
N ILE A 765 -14.73 -7.41 -39.77
CA ILE A 765 -14.28 -8.22 -40.93
C ILE A 765 -15.53 -8.83 -41.53
N LYS A 766 -15.87 -8.50 -42.79
CA LYS A 766 -16.95 -9.12 -43.51
C LYS A 766 -16.32 -10.05 -44.54
N SER A 767 -16.43 -11.37 -44.33
CA SER A 767 -16.09 -12.37 -45.31
C SER A 767 -17.38 -12.85 -45.96
N GLU A 768 -17.61 -12.52 -47.23
CA GLU A 768 -18.54 -13.25 -48.06
C GLU A 768 -17.71 -14.21 -48.88
N SER A 769 -17.88 -15.49 -48.61
CA SER A 769 -17.34 -16.68 -49.31
C SER A 769 -16.35 -16.42 -50.46
N LEU A 770 -15.04 -16.64 -50.12
CA LEU A 770 -13.89 -16.79 -51.03
C LEU A 770 -13.08 -15.56 -51.48
N PRO A 771 -11.83 -15.76 -51.84
CA PRO A 771 -10.67 -15.10 -51.26
C PRO A 771 -10.19 -13.87 -52.01
N SER A 772 -10.99 -13.14 -52.68
CA SER A 772 -10.54 -11.95 -53.47
C SER A 772 -11.03 -10.61 -52.90
N SER A 773 -11.82 -10.60 -51.81
CA SER A 773 -12.25 -9.33 -51.22
C SER A 773 -12.62 -9.44 -49.76
N VAL A 774 -11.65 -9.20 -48.89
CA VAL A 774 -11.88 -8.96 -47.45
C VAL A 774 -12.06 -7.47 -47.25
N VAL A 775 -13.24 -7.02 -46.81
CA VAL A 775 -13.43 -5.61 -46.44
C VAL A 775 -13.02 -5.44 -44.98
N ILE A 776 -11.93 -4.75 -44.73
CA ILE A 776 -11.47 -4.37 -43.40
C ILE A 776 -11.99 -2.97 -43.11
N THR A 777 -12.78 -2.85 -42.02
CA THR A 777 -13.18 -1.55 -41.47
C THR A 777 -12.53 -1.41 -40.12
N GLY A 778 -11.74 -0.38 -39.92
CA GLY A 778 -11.02 -0.14 -38.67
C GLY A 778 -10.77 1.33 -38.40
N ILE A 779 -10.32 1.62 -37.19
CA ILE A 779 -9.92 2.96 -36.75
C ILE A 779 -8.43 2.92 -36.44
N LEU A 780 -7.68 3.84 -37.04
CA LEU A 780 -6.26 3.98 -36.84
C LEU A 780 -6.00 4.96 -35.70
N PHE A 781 -5.16 4.56 -34.76
CA PHE A 781 -4.72 5.38 -33.65
C PHE A 781 -3.21 5.58 -33.70
N ASP A 782 -2.71 6.76 -33.26
CA ASP A 782 -1.28 6.99 -33.07
C ASP A 782 -0.79 6.44 -31.70
N SER A 783 0.51 6.59 -31.45
CA SER A 783 1.14 6.17 -30.18
C SER A 783 0.58 6.84 -28.93
N LYS A 784 -0.09 7.96 -29.09
CA LYS A 784 -0.71 8.73 -28.01
C LYS A 784 -2.21 8.41 -27.86
N GLY A 785 -2.71 7.35 -28.57
CA GLY A 785 -4.10 6.97 -28.56
C GLY A 785 -5.05 7.91 -29.30
N ARG A 786 -4.52 8.82 -30.13
CA ARG A 786 -5.35 9.74 -30.91
C ARG A 786 -5.82 9.04 -32.19
N GLN A 787 -7.12 9.12 -32.47
CA GLN A 787 -7.71 8.62 -33.72
C GLN A 787 -7.13 9.40 -34.91
N LEU A 788 -6.43 8.70 -35.81
CA LEU A 788 -5.88 9.28 -37.02
C LEU A 788 -6.91 9.28 -38.14
N ARG A 789 -7.55 8.14 -38.40
CA ARG A 789 -8.70 8.07 -39.33
C ARG A 789 -9.40 6.71 -39.31
N SER A 790 -10.62 6.66 -39.84
CA SER A 790 -11.34 5.43 -40.13
C SER A 790 -10.91 4.85 -41.49
N ILE A 791 -10.70 3.55 -41.54
CA ILE A 791 -10.30 2.83 -42.76
C ILE A 791 -11.41 1.87 -43.17
N ARG A 792 -11.71 1.81 -44.45
CA ARG A 792 -12.51 0.80 -45.07
C ARG A 792 -11.80 0.35 -46.35
N LYS A 793 -11.31 -0.87 -46.42
CA LYS A 793 -10.77 -1.51 -47.62
C LYS A 793 -11.30 -2.92 -47.74
#